data_40090b0a205eb96ef4562e36cf1b74ba
#
_entry.id   40090b0a205eb96ef4562e36cf1b74ba
#
_cell.length_a   1.000
_cell.length_b   1.000
_cell.length_c   1.000
_cell.angle_alpha   90.00
_cell.angle_beta   90.00
_cell.angle_gamma   90.00
#
_symmetry.space_group_name_H-M   'P 1'
#
loop_
_entity.id
_entity.type
_entity.pdbx_description
1 polymer ?
#
loop_
_entity_poly.entity_id
_entity_poly.type
_entity_poly.pdbx_seq_one_letter_code
_entity_poly.pdbx_strand_id
1 'polypeptide(L)'
;MVLGIDGMDPRFTKRLVDEGKLPNIKKLIERGACREDLVLLGANPTITPPLWATLATGCYPMTHGITDYNISAPDAKEISYSAFSSKFLIAEPIFNVTAKAGIKTLVWHWPGGSFPPSIDSENLYTVDGSSPGACCGWCSKRDEDTAIIASTKTPKVTYMPMGTVTTELEGDEELTCLWKLTSLKSKSKEAKAKLKEYREKYEKIIDVPGYTPDPFYVGNDVFVDEDINVQWMVGDWPINCSMSPITEPQDWKVDIPADCKEFVITFLSGKAIRYGLILRNENGKYDKVAVYKDKQSVEPLFILENDIFRTHCYDTVPNKAGGEDLITRNMRLLKIAEDGSYVRIWASCGMKCHDDSVWFPKSLHKELTDLFGPPQPTSQMSGNDADLIMKCNNEQWRLAAKWQADCLHYMIENKGIEAIFSHYHNVDLQTHNYIKYMKERPTSNYSEDKVVKFAEATYKTTDEYLGYFMHYLDEGWTIILCSDHALSCSEHDGSKIMGNTNGVNADPLRKLGYTVLKRDEDGNEMAEIDWSKTRAFQTRSNSIYINLKGRDPQGIVNPEDKYELEEQIITDLYGVKDPETGKRFVSLALHNKDAVLLGLGGPLCADITTFVADDYSCGHGTGLSTACGYNDTSLSPIFIAAGPGIKENCRTNRWIREVDVAPTVSVLLGVDIPEECEGAPAYQILSEKM
;
A
#
# COMPACT_ATOMS: atom_id res chain seq x y z
N MET A 1 -17.26 17.68 -4.37
CA MET A 1 -15.90 17.18 -4.04
C MET A 1 -16.03 15.87 -3.30
N VAL A 2 -15.44 14.80 -3.80
CA VAL A 2 -15.36 13.50 -3.13
C VAL A 2 -13.92 13.33 -2.65
N LEU A 3 -13.73 13.31 -1.34
CA LEU A 3 -12.44 13.10 -0.67
C LEU A 3 -12.39 11.66 -0.17
N GLY A 4 -11.74 10.81 -0.92
CA GLY A 4 -11.56 9.40 -0.60
C GLY A 4 -10.34 9.20 0.32
N ILE A 5 -10.54 8.52 1.43
CA ILE A 5 -9.47 8.16 2.37
C ILE A 5 -9.41 6.65 2.45
N ASP A 6 -8.36 6.06 1.89
CA ASP A 6 -8.19 4.61 1.88
C ASP A 6 -8.05 4.02 3.29
N GLY A 7 -8.70 2.93 3.55
CA GLY A 7 -8.56 2.17 4.80
C GLY A 7 -9.15 2.82 6.06
N MET A 8 -9.99 3.84 5.96
CA MET A 8 -10.44 4.62 7.11
C MET A 8 -11.58 3.95 7.90
N ASP A 9 -11.28 3.52 9.13
CA ASP A 9 -12.21 2.84 10.03
C ASP A 9 -13.21 3.80 10.68
N PRO A 10 -14.54 3.58 10.56
CA PRO A 10 -15.57 4.44 11.11
C PRO A 10 -15.62 4.43 12.64
N ARG A 11 -15.33 3.29 13.28
CA ARG A 11 -15.41 3.13 14.74
C ARG A 11 -14.27 3.86 15.42
N PHE A 12 -13.05 3.70 14.90
CA PHE A 12 -11.88 4.42 15.39
C PHE A 12 -12.01 5.92 15.15
N THR A 13 -12.50 6.32 13.97
CA THR A 13 -12.82 7.72 13.66
C THR A 13 -13.81 8.29 14.65
N LYS A 14 -14.91 7.60 14.90
CA LYS A 14 -15.94 8.06 15.85
C LYS A 14 -15.39 8.24 17.25
N ARG A 15 -14.59 7.29 17.74
CA ARG A 15 -13.91 7.40 19.04
C ARG A 15 -13.03 8.65 19.11
N LEU A 16 -12.20 8.90 18.11
CA LEU A 16 -11.33 10.07 18.10
C LEU A 16 -12.09 11.40 17.95
N VAL A 17 -13.22 11.39 17.24
CA VAL A 17 -14.13 12.55 17.17
C VAL A 17 -14.76 12.83 18.52
N ASP A 18 -15.26 11.80 19.20
CA ASP A 18 -15.88 11.92 20.54
C ASP A 18 -14.84 12.40 21.59
N GLU A 19 -13.57 12.02 21.43
CA GLU A 19 -12.43 12.50 22.24
C GLU A 19 -11.95 13.92 21.83
N GLY A 20 -12.52 14.53 20.80
CA GLY A 20 -12.15 15.89 20.34
C GLY A 20 -10.81 15.95 19.59
N LYS A 21 -10.30 14.84 19.11
CA LYS A 21 -8.99 14.73 18.45
C LYS A 21 -9.02 15.00 16.94
N LEU A 22 -10.21 14.97 16.32
CA LEU A 22 -10.44 15.17 14.88
C LEU A 22 -11.42 16.32 14.64
N PRO A 23 -11.00 17.58 14.80
CA PRO A 23 -11.89 18.73 14.77
C PRO A 23 -12.50 19.00 13.38
N ASN A 24 -11.80 18.70 12.28
CA ASN A 24 -12.31 18.93 10.93
C ASN A 24 -13.37 17.90 10.56
N ILE A 25 -13.14 16.62 10.87
CA ILE A 25 -14.14 15.56 10.68
C ILE A 25 -15.35 15.83 11.56
N LYS A 26 -15.17 16.26 12.81
CA LYS A 26 -16.26 16.68 13.69
C LYS A 26 -17.10 17.78 13.06
N LYS A 27 -16.45 18.82 12.52
CA LYS A 27 -17.13 19.92 11.82
C LYS A 27 -17.92 19.41 10.60
N LEU A 28 -17.34 18.48 9.82
CA LEU A 28 -18.02 17.86 8.68
C LEU A 28 -19.27 17.10 9.12
N ILE A 29 -19.17 16.31 10.19
CA ILE A 29 -20.28 15.58 10.80
C ILE A 29 -21.39 16.57 11.26
N GLU A 30 -21.05 17.62 11.96
CA GLU A 30 -22.00 18.60 12.51
C GLU A 30 -22.74 19.39 11.41
N ARG A 31 -22.04 19.69 10.30
CA ARG A 31 -22.61 20.43 9.16
C ARG A 31 -23.31 19.55 8.13
N GLY A 32 -23.30 18.24 8.31
CA GLY A 32 -23.74 17.31 7.28
C GLY A 32 -24.61 16.18 7.76
N ALA A 33 -24.59 15.12 6.99
CA ALA A 33 -25.36 13.90 7.20
C ALA A 33 -24.46 12.66 7.13
N CYS A 34 -24.72 11.72 8.02
CA CYS A 34 -24.06 10.41 8.08
C CYS A 34 -24.91 9.41 8.85
N ARG A 35 -24.50 8.13 8.87
CA ARG A 35 -25.04 7.18 9.86
C ARG A 35 -24.53 7.52 11.27
N GLU A 36 -25.26 7.10 12.29
CA GLU A 36 -24.87 7.31 13.70
C GLU A 36 -23.50 6.69 14.03
N ASP A 37 -23.18 5.56 13.41
CA ASP A 37 -21.91 4.83 13.55
C ASP A 37 -20.87 5.19 12.49
N LEU A 38 -21.15 6.14 11.59
CA LEU A 38 -20.36 6.57 10.45
C LEU A 38 -20.14 5.51 9.36
N VAL A 39 -20.72 4.31 9.51
CA VAL A 39 -20.48 3.17 8.63
C VAL A 39 -21.12 3.37 7.25
N LEU A 40 -20.36 3.15 6.20
CA LEU A 40 -20.82 2.83 4.86
C LEU A 40 -20.92 1.31 4.74
N LEU A 41 -21.97 0.79 4.13
CA LEU A 41 -22.04 -0.65 3.86
C LEU A 41 -21.16 -0.97 2.64
N GLY A 42 -20.00 -1.54 2.91
CA GLY A 42 -19.01 -1.89 1.91
C GLY A 42 -19.46 -3.04 0.99
N ALA A 43 -18.89 -3.09 -0.20
CA ALA A 43 -18.98 -4.22 -1.10
C ALA A 43 -17.87 -5.26 -0.80
N ASN A 44 -17.72 -6.26 -1.65
CA ASN A 44 -16.72 -7.31 -1.52
C ASN A 44 -16.06 -7.59 -2.88
N PRO A 45 -14.79 -8.03 -2.91
CA PRO A 45 -13.89 -8.21 -1.76
C PRO A 45 -13.40 -6.88 -1.20
N THR A 46 -13.03 -6.84 0.08
CA THR A 46 -12.51 -5.64 0.76
C THR A 46 -11.09 -5.30 0.31
N ILE A 47 -10.95 -4.94 -0.95
CA ILE A 47 -9.68 -4.70 -1.65
C ILE A 47 -9.80 -3.39 -2.43
N THR A 48 -8.76 -2.58 -2.39
CA THR A 48 -8.70 -1.23 -2.94
C THR A 48 -9.24 -1.11 -4.39
N PRO A 49 -8.73 -1.81 -5.44
CA PRO A 49 -9.22 -1.57 -6.80
C PRO A 49 -10.71 -1.89 -7.01
N PRO A 50 -11.25 -3.04 -6.54
CA PRO A 50 -12.68 -3.32 -6.68
C PRO A 50 -13.58 -2.27 -6.02
N LEU A 51 -13.23 -1.83 -4.81
CA LEU A 51 -14.13 -0.96 -4.06
C LEU A 51 -14.05 0.50 -4.50
N TRP A 52 -12.87 1.01 -4.91
CA TRP A 52 -12.79 2.31 -5.57
C TRP A 52 -13.50 2.32 -6.92
N ALA A 53 -13.48 1.21 -7.68
CA ALA A 53 -14.29 1.06 -8.88
C ALA A 53 -15.80 1.05 -8.55
N THR A 54 -16.21 0.37 -7.47
CA THR A 54 -17.59 0.39 -6.95
C THR A 54 -18.05 1.81 -6.60
N LEU A 55 -17.23 2.57 -5.86
CA LEU A 55 -17.51 3.97 -5.51
C LEU A 55 -17.64 4.87 -6.75
N ALA A 56 -16.84 4.61 -7.80
CA ALA A 56 -16.85 5.41 -9.02
C ALA A 56 -18.00 5.08 -9.97
N THR A 57 -18.44 3.82 -10.04
CA THR A 57 -19.44 3.36 -11.02
C THR A 57 -20.84 3.19 -10.43
N GLY A 58 -20.93 3.00 -9.11
CA GLY A 58 -22.17 2.57 -8.48
C GLY A 58 -22.56 1.12 -8.78
N CYS A 59 -21.59 0.30 -9.26
CA CYS A 59 -21.78 -1.10 -9.59
C CYS A 59 -21.01 -2.01 -8.65
N TYR A 60 -21.47 -3.27 -8.54
CA TYR A 60 -20.69 -4.31 -7.86
C TYR A 60 -19.58 -4.87 -8.77
N PRO A 61 -18.54 -5.53 -8.20
CA PRO A 61 -17.41 -6.07 -8.94
C PRO A 61 -17.79 -6.99 -10.13
N MET A 62 -18.83 -7.77 -9.99
CA MET A 62 -19.32 -8.62 -11.07
C MET A 62 -19.81 -7.84 -12.31
N THR A 63 -20.25 -6.59 -12.12
CA THR A 63 -20.76 -5.70 -13.16
C THR A 63 -19.65 -4.82 -13.72
N HIS A 64 -18.84 -4.18 -12.86
CA HIS A 64 -17.79 -3.29 -13.36
C HIS A 64 -16.49 -4.00 -13.77
N GLY A 65 -16.34 -5.29 -13.50
CA GLY A 65 -15.23 -6.12 -14.00
C GLY A 65 -13.93 -6.10 -13.18
N ILE A 66 -13.78 -5.18 -12.26
CA ILE A 66 -12.62 -5.14 -11.34
C ILE A 66 -12.96 -6.01 -10.13
N THR A 67 -12.52 -7.27 -10.14
CA THR A 67 -13.00 -8.29 -9.18
C THR A 67 -12.01 -8.65 -8.08
N ASP A 68 -10.75 -8.23 -8.22
CA ASP A 68 -9.67 -8.46 -7.25
C ASP A 68 -8.56 -7.43 -7.48
N TYR A 69 -7.48 -7.48 -6.74
CA TYR A 69 -6.26 -6.68 -6.95
C TYR A 69 -5.57 -7.06 -8.27
N ASN A 70 -5.62 -8.32 -8.63
CA ASN A 70 -5.24 -8.83 -9.94
C ASN A 70 -6.43 -9.54 -10.57
N ILE A 71 -6.76 -9.18 -11.78
CA ILE A 71 -7.89 -9.74 -12.55
C ILE A 71 -7.39 -10.96 -13.30
N SER A 72 -8.06 -12.10 -13.13
CA SER A 72 -7.77 -13.30 -13.93
C SER A 72 -8.33 -13.18 -15.35
N ALA A 73 -7.54 -13.62 -16.34
CA ALA A 73 -7.99 -13.65 -17.72
C ALA A 73 -9.26 -14.52 -17.88
N PRO A 74 -10.23 -14.13 -18.71
CA PRO A 74 -11.48 -14.89 -18.84
C PRO A 74 -11.33 -16.33 -19.30
N ASP A 75 -10.34 -16.58 -20.15
CA ASP A 75 -10.07 -17.85 -20.84
C ASP A 75 -8.76 -18.53 -20.41
N ALA A 76 -8.14 -18.03 -19.37
CA ALA A 76 -6.89 -18.56 -18.80
C ALA A 76 -6.73 -18.04 -17.36
N LYS A 77 -7.50 -18.60 -16.43
CA LYS A 77 -7.61 -18.06 -15.07
C LYS A 77 -6.29 -18.04 -14.27
N GLU A 78 -5.28 -18.80 -14.69
CA GLU A 78 -3.92 -18.74 -14.15
C GLU A 78 -3.15 -17.49 -14.60
N ILE A 79 -3.60 -16.78 -15.64
CA ILE A 79 -3.01 -15.53 -16.09
C ILE A 79 -3.72 -14.37 -15.42
N SER A 80 -2.96 -13.47 -14.80
CA SER A 80 -3.51 -12.31 -14.09
C SER A 80 -2.92 -11.00 -14.57
N TYR A 81 -3.74 -9.96 -14.51
CA TYR A 81 -3.41 -8.58 -14.84
C TYR A 81 -3.66 -7.67 -13.65
N SER A 82 -2.89 -6.60 -13.52
CA SER A 82 -3.14 -5.57 -12.50
C SER A 82 -4.51 -4.91 -12.71
N ALA A 83 -5.31 -4.85 -11.67
CA ALA A 83 -6.68 -4.34 -11.69
C ALA A 83 -6.77 -2.79 -11.72
N PHE A 84 -5.65 -2.09 -11.64
CA PHE A 84 -5.64 -0.62 -11.55
C PHE A 84 -5.90 0.08 -12.89
N SER A 85 -5.74 -0.61 -14.01
CA SER A 85 -5.93 -0.02 -15.33
C SER A 85 -7.41 0.13 -15.71
N SER A 86 -7.77 1.30 -16.22
CA SER A 86 -9.12 1.58 -16.77
C SER A 86 -9.53 0.66 -17.91
N LYS A 87 -8.58 -0.04 -18.55
CA LYS A 87 -8.83 -1.01 -19.62
C LYS A 87 -9.69 -2.20 -19.16
N PHE A 88 -9.72 -2.46 -17.87
CA PHE A 88 -10.48 -3.56 -17.27
C PHE A 88 -11.79 -3.10 -16.63
N LEU A 89 -12.00 -1.79 -16.51
CA LEU A 89 -13.27 -1.23 -16.03
C LEU A 89 -14.26 -1.21 -17.18
N ILE A 90 -15.29 -2.06 -17.10
CA ILE A 90 -16.30 -2.21 -18.15
C ILE A 90 -17.57 -1.42 -17.91
N ALA A 91 -17.78 -0.90 -16.70
CA ALA A 91 -18.90 0.00 -16.37
C ALA A 91 -18.46 1.47 -16.44
N GLU A 92 -19.40 2.36 -16.71
CA GLU A 92 -19.14 3.79 -16.81
C GLU A 92 -18.88 4.42 -15.42
N PRO A 93 -17.75 5.10 -15.21
CA PRO A 93 -17.51 5.80 -13.95
C PRO A 93 -18.15 7.21 -13.95
N ILE A 94 -18.57 7.68 -12.78
CA ILE A 94 -19.22 8.99 -12.59
C ILE A 94 -18.39 10.17 -13.13
N PHE A 95 -17.08 10.10 -13.06
CA PHE A 95 -16.22 11.17 -13.59
C PHE A 95 -16.25 11.27 -15.12
N ASN A 96 -16.58 10.19 -15.84
CA ASN A 96 -16.88 10.27 -17.27
C ASN A 96 -18.23 10.95 -17.53
N VAL A 97 -19.24 10.61 -16.75
CA VAL A 97 -20.57 11.22 -16.83
C VAL A 97 -20.50 12.73 -16.62
N THR A 98 -19.81 13.17 -15.55
CA THR A 98 -19.64 14.59 -15.26
C THR A 98 -18.90 15.34 -16.37
N ALA A 99 -17.81 14.77 -16.90
CA ALA A 99 -17.05 15.37 -17.98
C ALA A 99 -17.87 15.44 -19.30
N LYS A 100 -18.66 14.40 -19.62
CA LYS A 100 -19.59 14.41 -20.77
C LYS A 100 -20.69 15.46 -20.63
N ALA A 101 -21.15 15.71 -19.41
CA ALA A 101 -22.13 16.75 -19.09
C ALA A 101 -21.56 18.18 -19.15
N GLY A 102 -20.27 18.35 -19.46
CA GLY A 102 -19.60 19.65 -19.57
C GLY A 102 -19.06 20.17 -18.23
N ILE A 103 -19.12 19.40 -17.16
CA ILE A 103 -18.56 19.76 -15.85
C ILE A 103 -17.06 19.48 -15.85
N LYS A 104 -16.25 20.50 -15.55
CA LYS A 104 -14.81 20.33 -15.43
C LYS A 104 -14.49 19.44 -14.24
N THR A 105 -14.00 18.26 -14.53
CA THR A 105 -13.80 17.17 -13.57
C THR A 105 -12.33 16.85 -13.41
N LEU A 106 -11.90 16.76 -12.15
CA LEU A 106 -10.55 16.31 -11.77
C LEU A 106 -10.63 14.97 -11.04
N VAL A 107 -9.91 13.97 -11.57
CA VAL A 107 -9.69 12.68 -10.93
C VAL A 107 -8.25 12.64 -10.45
N TRP A 108 -8.06 12.59 -9.15
CA TRP A 108 -6.75 12.68 -8.55
C TRP A 108 -6.41 11.44 -7.73
N HIS A 109 -5.47 10.64 -8.25
CA HIS A 109 -4.96 9.46 -7.55
C HIS A 109 -6.04 8.41 -7.22
N TRP A 110 -7.11 8.33 -8.02
CA TRP A 110 -8.23 7.41 -7.77
C TRP A 110 -7.89 6.00 -8.24
N PRO A 111 -7.77 4.99 -7.35
CA PRO A 111 -7.47 3.61 -7.75
C PRO A 111 -8.69 2.91 -8.38
N GLY A 112 -8.46 1.83 -9.10
CA GLY A 112 -9.56 1.04 -9.65
C GLY A 112 -10.19 1.61 -10.93
N GLY A 113 -9.36 1.92 -11.95
CA GLY A 113 -9.86 2.16 -13.29
C GLY A 113 -10.01 3.61 -13.72
N SER A 114 -9.26 4.54 -13.12
CA SER A 114 -9.28 5.95 -13.56
C SER A 114 -8.29 6.26 -14.67
N PHE A 115 -7.24 5.46 -14.84
CA PHE A 115 -6.15 5.76 -15.78
C PHE A 115 -5.79 4.54 -16.68
N PRO A 116 -5.41 4.76 -17.97
CA PRO A 116 -5.56 6.03 -18.69
C PRO A 116 -7.03 6.45 -18.80
N PRO A 117 -7.34 7.75 -19.02
CA PRO A 117 -8.73 8.18 -19.21
C PRO A 117 -9.44 7.32 -20.26
N SER A 118 -10.65 6.88 -19.96
CA SER A 118 -11.45 6.02 -20.88
C SER A 118 -12.28 6.82 -21.88
N ILE A 119 -12.31 8.15 -21.73
CA ILE A 119 -12.89 9.10 -22.68
C ILE A 119 -11.89 10.19 -23.03
N ASP A 120 -12.01 10.75 -24.24
CA ASP A 120 -11.30 11.96 -24.65
C ASP A 120 -12.23 13.15 -24.44
N SER A 121 -11.94 13.98 -23.43
CA SER A 121 -12.74 15.15 -23.07
C SER A 121 -11.86 16.25 -22.53
N GLU A 122 -12.06 17.48 -23.03
CA GLU A 122 -11.39 18.69 -22.51
C GLU A 122 -11.83 19.06 -21.08
N ASN A 123 -12.94 18.47 -20.61
CA ASN A 123 -13.44 18.64 -19.25
C ASN A 123 -12.87 17.64 -18.25
N LEU A 124 -12.04 16.68 -18.70
CA LEU A 124 -11.48 15.66 -17.83
C LEU A 124 -9.99 15.87 -17.61
N TYR A 125 -9.61 15.98 -16.35
CA TYR A 125 -8.23 16.00 -15.87
C TYR A 125 -8.01 14.75 -15.00
N THR A 126 -6.95 14.00 -15.25
CA THR A 126 -6.68 12.77 -14.48
C THR A 126 -5.21 12.69 -14.10
N VAL A 127 -4.96 12.44 -12.83
CA VAL A 127 -3.64 12.09 -12.31
C VAL A 127 -3.74 10.71 -11.72
N ASP A 128 -3.07 9.74 -12.35
CA ASP A 128 -3.07 8.37 -11.86
C ASP A 128 -2.08 8.19 -10.73
N GLY A 129 -2.60 7.84 -9.59
CA GLY A 129 -1.81 7.48 -8.44
C GLY A 129 -1.91 6.02 -8.06
N SER A 130 -2.49 5.24 -8.91
CA SER A 130 -2.91 3.87 -8.62
C SER A 130 -1.90 2.80 -9.03
N SER A 131 -0.69 3.19 -9.49
CA SER A 131 0.32 2.20 -9.85
C SER A 131 0.66 1.29 -8.69
N PRO A 132 0.52 -0.03 -8.82
CA PRO A 132 0.83 -0.98 -7.76
C PRO A 132 2.27 -0.81 -7.25
N GLY A 133 2.44 -0.70 -5.97
CA GLY A 133 3.76 -0.53 -5.34
C GLY A 133 4.36 0.88 -5.50
N ALA A 134 3.64 1.81 -6.13
CA ALA A 134 3.93 3.21 -6.02
C ALA A 134 2.91 3.82 -5.08
N CYS A 135 3.26 4.02 -3.84
CA CYS A 135 2.41 4.67 -2.85
C CYS A 135 2.00 6.06 -3.21
N CYS A 136 2.55 6.57 -4.27
CA CYS A 136 2.47 7.94 -4.68
C CYS A 136 2.24 8.11 -6.16
N GLY A 137 1.91 7.18 -6.93
CA GLY A 137 1.59 7.16 -8.36
C GLY A 137 1.58 8.46 -9.18
N TRP A 138 2.04 9.55 -8.60
CA TRP A 138 2.12 10.86 -9.27
C TRP A 138 3.29 10.96 -10.24
N CYS A 139 4.27 10.10 -10.07
CA CYS A 139 5.35 9.87 -11.02
C CYS A 139 6.09 8.56 -10.67
N SER A 140 6.92 8.09 -11.58
CA SER A 140 7.66 6.85 -11.39
C SER A 140 8.71 6.97 -10.30
N LYS A 141 8.77 5.99 -9.40
CA LYS A 141 9.89 5.84 -8.49
C LYS A 141 11.07 5.13 -9.18
N ARG A 142 12.27 5.45 -8.74
CA ARG A 142 13.50 4.87 -9.28
C ARG A 142 14.07 3.74 -8.41
N ASP A 143 13.82 3.80 -7.13
CA ASP A 143 14.19 2.80 -6.13
C ASP A 143 13.22 2.86 -4.95
N GLU A 144 13.45 1.99 -3.98
CA GLU A 144 12.70 1.92 -2.74
C GLU A 144 13.41 2.69 -1.61
N ASP A 145 12.76 2.80 -0.47
CA ASP A 145 13.37 3.32 0.75
C ASP A 145 14.68 2.60 1.07
N THR A 146 15.63 3.34 1.60
CA THR A 146 16.98 2.83 1.87
C THR A 146 17.40 3.15 3.31
N ALA A 147 17.82 2.13 4.04
CA ALA A 147 18.56 2.28 5.30
C ALA A 147 20.05 2.46 5.00
N ILE A 148 20.66 3.51 5.52
CA ILE A 148 22.06 3.83 5.32
C ILE A 148 22.76 3.79 6.68
N ILE A 149 23.77 2.95 6.80
CA ILE A 149 24.59 2.81 8.01
C ILE A 149 26.05 3.01 7.66
N ALA A 150 26.71 3.86 8.42
CA ALA A 150 28.15 3.98 8.40
C ALA A 150 28.72 3.84 9.81
N SER A 151 29.84 3.13 9.97
CA SER A 151 30.45 2.87 11.27
C SER A 151 31.97 2.67 11.15
N THR A 152 32.70 3.03 12.21
CA THR A 152 34.12 2.69 12.38
C THR A 152 34.32 1.23 12.85
N LYS A 153 33.21 0.60 13.30
CA LYS A 153 33.18 -0.82 13.71
C LYS A 153 32.21 -1.54 12.80
N THR A 154 32.44 -2.83 12.57
CA THR A 154 31.48 -3.65 11.83
C THR A 154 30.10 -3.59 12.51
N PRO A 155 29.05 -3.11 11.82
CA PRO A 155 27.71 -3.10 12.38
C PRO A 155 27.21 -4.52 12.64
N LYS A 156 26.46 -4.70 13.70
CA LYS A 156 25.77 -5.97 13.97
C LYS A 156 24.43 -5.97 13.24
N VAL A 157 24.38 -6.66 12.12
CA VAL A 157 23.18 -6.73 11.28
C VAL A 157 22.99 -8.16 10.79
N THR A 158 21.75 -8.56 10.67
CA THR A 158 21.36 -9.81 10.03
C THR A 158 20.70 -9.52 8.69
N TYR A 159 21.12 -10.17 7.66
CA TYR A 159 20.56 -10.08 6.31
C TYR A 159 19.83 -11.33 5.94
N MET A 160 18.77 -11.10 5.22
CA MET A 160 17.96 -12.16 4.69
C MET A 160 17.56 -11.84 3.27
N PRO A 161 18.01 -12.62 2.28
CA PRO A 161 17.79 -12.35 0.88
C PRO A 161 16.31 -12.26 0.53
N MET A 162 15.94 -11.20 -0.18
CA MET A 162 14.58 -11.02 -0.66
C MET A 162 14.15 -12.22 -1.51
N GLY A 163 12.98 -12.74 -1.24
CA GLY A 163 12.43 -13.88 -1.94
C GLY A 163 12.93 -15.24 -1.42
N THR A 164 13.77 -15.29 -0.37
CA THR A 164 14.21 -16.56 0.24
C THR A 164 13.37 -16.98 1.41
N VAL A 165 12.31 -16.24 1.72
CA VAL A 165 11.74 -16.39 3.02
C VAL A 165 10.30 -16.72 3.05
N THR A 166 10.01 -17.58 3.98
CA THR A 166 8.68 -17.90 4.40
C THR A 166 8.55 -17.84 5.89
N THR A 167 7.33 -17.80 6.29
CA THR A 167 6.89 -17.67 7.65
C THR A 167 7.32 -18.78 8.59
N GLU A 168 7.87 -19.90 8.13
CA GLU A 168 8.33 -20.99 9.01
C GLU A 168 9.37 -21.86 8.29
N LEU A 169 10.64 -21.67 8.63
CA LEU A 169 11.64 -22.70 8.45
C LEU A 169 11.68 -23.50 9.74
N GLU A 170 11.12 -24.71 9.73
CA GLU A 170 11.16 -25.62 10.87
C GLU A 170 12.60 -25.78 11.37
N GLY A 171 12.86 -25.38 12.60
CA GLY A 171 14.13 -25.57 13.28
C GLY A 171 15.15 -24.44 13.13
N ASP A 172 14.78 -23.31 12.53
CA ASP A 172 15.65 -22.14 12.44
C ASP A 172 14.87 -20.86 12.80
N GLU A 173 14.89 -20.50 14.08
CA GLU A 173 14.14 -19.35 14.62
C GLU A 173 14.60 -18.01 14.02
N GLU A 174 15.85 -17.90 13.57
CA GLU A 174 16.36 -16.68 12.92
C GLU A 174 15.81 -16.51 11.52
N LEU A 175 15.37 -17.57 10.89
CA LEU A 175 14.78 -17.59 9.57
C LEU A 175 13.26 -17.55 9.57
N THR A 176 12.60 -17.63 10.72
CA THR A 176 11.13 -17.71 10.81
C THR A 176 10.40 -16.42 10.48
N CYS A 177 11.05 -15.28 10.45
CA CYS A 177 10.43 -14.00 10.12
C CYS A 177 10.48 -13.63 8.64
N LEU A 178 10.91 -14.51 7.78
CA LEU A 178 11.27 -14.13 6.47
C LEU A 178 10.31 -14.63 5.41
N TRP A 179 10.16 -14.01 4.51
CA TRP A 179 9.47 -13.48 3.44
C TRP A 179 9.37 -14.38 2.26
N LYS A 180 8.32 -14.40 1.75
CA LYS A 180 7.82 -14.76 0.42
C LYS A 180 8.79 -15.30 -0.64
N LEU A 181 9.57 -16.21 -0.34
CA LEU A 181 9.48 -17.38 -1.17
C LEU A 181 8.18 -18.01 -0.72
N THR A 182 7.28 -18.25 -1.60
CA THR A 182 6.17 -19.12 -1.30
C THR A 182 6.68 -20.19 -0.36
N SER A 183 5.93 -20.54 0.67
CA SER A 183 6.27 -21.59 1.66
C SER A 183 6.87 -22.86 1.02
N LEU A 184 6.75 -22.99 -0.25
CA LEU A 184 7.17 -24.04 -1.13
C LEU A 184 8.63 -23.99 -1.52
N LYS A 185 9.14 -22.81 -1.91
CA LYS A 185 10.56 -22.64 -2.25
C LYS A 185 11.45 -22.88 -1.04
N SER A 186 11.02 -22.44 0.15
CA SER A 186 11.81 -22.62 1.35
C SER A 186 11.87 -24.08 1.83
N LYS A 187 10.95 -24.92 1.39
CA LYS A 187 10.94 -26.38 1.71
C LYS A 187 11.72 -27.19 0.68
N SER A 188 12.05 -26.62 -0.48
CA SER A 188 12.87 -27.30 -1.48
C SER A 188 14.32 -27.43 -1.00
N LYS A 189 14.98 -28.49 -1.39
CA LYS A 189 16.41 -28.73 -1.11
C LYS A 189 17.29 -27.62 -1.69
N GLU A 190 16.93 -27.15 -2.89
CA GLU A 190 17.61 -26.04 -3.56
C GLU A 190 17.46 -24.73 -2.78
N ALA A 191 16.25 -24.40 -2.31
CA ALA A 191 16.04 -23.20 -1.52
C ALA A 191 16.77 -23.24 -0.18
N LYS A 192 16.78 -24.39 0.51
CA LYS A 192 17.55 -24.56 1.74
C LYS A 192 19.05 -24.45 1.51
N ALA A 193 19.56 -25.02 0.41
CA ALA A 193 20.97 -24.87 0.04
C ALA A 193 21.33 -23.44 -0.27
N LYS A 194 20.48 -22.72 -1.03
CA LYS A 194 20.66 -21.32 -1.37
C LYS A 194 20.57 -20.40 -0.13
N LEU A 195 19.65 -20.67 0.77
CA LEU A 195 19.57 -19.96 2.06
C LEU A 195 20.85 -20.15 2.89
N LYS A 196 21.36 -21.36 2.95
CA LYS A 196 22.61 -21.68 3.63
C LYS A 196 23.80 -20.94 3.00
N GLU A 197 23.89 -20.93 1.67
CA GLU A 197 24.92 -20.20 0.92
C GLU A 197 24.85 -18.71 1.21
N TYR A 198 23.67 -18.12 1.18
CA TYR A 198 23.47 -16.69 1.48
C TYR A 198 23.85 -16.39 2.93
N ARG A 199 23.40 -17.20 3.87
CA ARG A 199 23.75 -17.05 5.29
C ARG A 199 25.26 -17.07 5.49
N GLU A 200 25.97 -18.07 4.96
CA GLU A 200 27.42 -18.16 5.03
C GLU A 200 28.10 -16.96 4.34
N LYS A 201 27.55 -16.46 3.25
CA LYS A 201 28.05 -15.27 2.55
C LYS A 201 27.91 -14.01 3.42
N TYR A 202 26.75 -13.80 4.01
CA TYR A 202 26.44 -12.57 4.77
C TYR A 202 27.08 -12.61 6.16
N GLU A 203 27.09 -13.72 6.85
CA GLU A 203 27.83 -13.88 8.11
C GLU A 203 29.31 -13.56 7.94
N LYS A 204 29.95 -13.99 6.84
CA LYS A 204 31.34 -13.65 6.53
C LYS A 204 31.56 -12.17 6.29
N ILE A 205 30.59 -11.48 5.71
CA ILE A 205 30.67 -10.03 5.46
C ILE A 205 30.51 -9.25 6.77
N ILE A 206 29.72 -9.74 7.69
CA ILE A 206 29.42 -9.11 8.99
C ILE A 206 30.55 -9.33 10.00
N ASP A 207 31.16 -10.51 10.03
CA ASP A 207 32.15 -10.93 11.04
C ASP A 207 33.61 -10.64 10.68
N VAL A 208 33.91 -9.97 9.58
CA VAL A 208 35.29 -9.67 9.19
C VAL A 208 35.81 -8.45 9.94
N PRO A 209 36.80 -8.62 10.84
CA PRO A 209 37.50 -7.48 11.46
C PRO A 209 38.19 -6.64 10.37
N GLY A 210 37.92 -5.34 10.35
CA GLY A 210 38.43 -4.46 9.30
C GLY A 210 37.57 -4.52 8.03
N TYR A 211 36.26 -4.69 8.21
CA TYR A 211 35.25 -4.66 7.19
C TYR A 211 35.56 -3.66 6.07
N THR A 212 36.11 -4.17 5.00
CA THR A 212 36.03 -3.54 3.69
C THR A 212 34.97 -4.32 2.93
N PRO A 213 33.71 -3.89 2.95
CA PRO A 213 32.80 -4.45 1.99
C PRO A 213 33.43 -4.22 0.63
N ASP A 214 33.24 -5.13 -0.29
CA ASP A 214 33.41 -4.91 -1.73
C ASP A 214 32.38 -3.87 -2.20
N PRO A 215 32.79 -2.67 -2.37
CA PRO A 215 33.04 -1.75 -1.25
C PRO A 215 31.80 -1.44 -0.44
N PHE A 216 30.61 -1.91 -0.84
CA PHE A 216 29.36 -1.62 -0.16
C PHE A 216 28.36 -2.73 -0.37
N TYR A 217 27.81 -3.21 0.72
CA TYR A 217 26.65 -4.08 0.65
C TYR A 217 25.44 -3.24 0.21
N VAL A 218 24.86 -3.62 -0.90
CA VAL A 218 23.63 -3.05 -1.43
C VAL A 218 22.72 -4.22 -1.80
N GLY A 219 21.60 -4.34 -1.13
CA GLY A 219 20.68 -5.42 -1.38
C GLY A 219 19.25 -5.10 -0.97
N ASN A 220 18.35 -5.94 -1.45
CA ASN A 220 16.97 -5.97 -1.04
C ASN A 220 16.76 -7.14 -0.08
N ASP A 221 17.48 -7.12 1.03
CA ASP A 221 17.43 -8.18 2.02
C ASP A 221 16.69 -7.71 3.28
N VAL A 222 16.14 -8.63 4.04
CA VAL A 222 15.64 -8.28 5.36
C VAL A 222 16.82 -7.80 6.19
N PHE A 223 16.64 -6.66 6.79
CA PHE A 223 17.65 -5.99 7.55
C PHE A 223 17.20 -5.88 9.00
N VAL A 224 17.90 -6.57 9.88
CA VAL A 224 17.75 -6.44 11.32
C VAL A 224 19.00 -5.75 11.84
N ASP A 225 18.81 -4.57 12.39
CA ASP A 225 19.87 -3.85 13.10
C ASP A 225 19.91 -4.34 14.53
N GLU A 226 20.83 -5.23 14.83
CA GLU A 226 20.94 -5.86 16.16
C GLU A 226 21.35 -4.86 17.27
N ASP A 227 22.01 -3.76 16.90
CA ASP A 227 22.39 -2.73 17.89
C ASP A 227 21.18 -2.03 18.50
N ILE A 228 20.07 -1.99 17.80
CA ILE A 228 18.80 -1.39 18.25
C ILE A 228 17.61 -2.36 18.15
N ASN A 229 17.87 -3.59 17.76
CA ASN A 229 16.84 -4.63 17.55
C ASN A 229 15.68 -4.17 16.66
N VAL A 230 15.98 -3.50 15.55
CA VAL A 230 15.00 -2.99 14.61
C VAL A 230 15.06 -3.77 13.30
N GLN A 231 13.93 -4.29 12.91
CA GLN A 231 13.71 -4.82 11.58
C GLN A 231 13.21 -3.70 10.66
N TRP A 232 13.92 -3.46 9.59
CA TRP A 232 13.61 -2.45 8.60
C TRP A 232 12.93 -3.08 7.39
N MET A 233 11.77 -2.55 7.01
CA MET A 233 10.97 -3.07 5.91
C MET A 233 10.34 -1.93 5.11
N VAL A 234 9.84 -2.25 3.91
CA VAL A 234 8.99 -1.39 3.09
C VAL A 234 7.74 -2.19 2.74
N GLY A 235 6.63 -1.84 3.37
CA GLY A 235 5.44 -2.68 3.32
C GLY A 235 5.77 -4.07 3.85
N ASP A 236 5.55 -5.06 3.02
CA ASP A 236 5.90 -6.44 3.29
C ASP A 236 7.29 -6.85 2.74
N TRP A 237 8.10 -5.95 2.23
CA TRP A 237 9.37 -6.26 1.58
C TRP A 237 10.54 -5.76 2.40
N PRO A 238 11.72 -6.39 2.29
CA PRO A 238 12.94 -5.87 2.89
C PRO A 238 13.26 -4.47 2.36
N ILE A 239 13.76 -3.61 3.24
CA ILE A 239 14.28 -2.30 2.84
C ILE A 239 15.62 -2.47 2.09
N ASN A 240 15.91 -1.56 1.15
CA ASN A 240 17.27 -1.47 0.62
C ASN A 240 18.24 -1.08 1.73
N CYS A 241 19.44 -1.60 1.69
CA CYS A 241 20.45 -1.27 2.67
C CYS A 241 21.75 -0.81 1.97
N SER A 242 22.36 0.24 2.53
CA SER A 242 23.69 0.73 2.16
C SER A 242 24.54 0.79 3.41
N MET A 243 25.62 0.01 3.45
CA MET A 243 26.57 0.03 4.56
C MET A 243 27.94 0.46 4.09
N SER A 244 28.64 1.22 4.94
CA SER A 244 29.98 1.73 4.66
C SER A 244 30.83 1.81 5.92
N PRO A 245 32.14 1.52 5.84
CA PRO A 245 33.07 1.95 6.86
C PRO A 245 33.14 3.48 6.91
N ILE A 246 33.41 4.02 8.08
CA ILE A 246 33.81 5.42 8.27
C ILE A 246 35.33 5.48 8.25
N THR A 247 35.89 6.31 7.37
CA THR A 247 37.32 6.48 7.18
C THR A 247 37.74 7.95 7.19
N GLU A 248 39.02 8.22 7.22
CA GLU A 248 39.53 9.54 6.89
C GLU A 248 39.30 9.83 5.41
N PRO A 249 38.97 11.08 5.02
CA PRO A 249 38.73 11.44 3.65
C PRO A 249 39.98 11.23 2.77
N GLN A 250 39.76 10.64 1.59
CA GLN A 250 40.84 10.36 0.62
C GLN A 250 40.45 10.79 -0.79
N ASP A 251 41.43 11.18 -1.59
CA ASP A 251 41.32 11.44 -3.04
C ASP A 251 40.31 12.54 -3.44
N TRP A 252 39.95 13.44 -2.53
CA TRP A 252 39.16 14.61 -2.87
C TRP A 252 39.93 15.58 -3.77
N LYS A 253 39.29 16.08 -4.80
CA LYS A 253 39.82 17.02 -5.77
C LYS A 253 39.48 18.48 -5.47
N VAL A 254 38.74 18.70 -4.43
CA VAL A 254 38.24 20.01 -3.92
C VAL A 254 38.58 20.13 -2.45
N ASP A 255 38.55 21.37 -1.96
CA ASP A 255 38.75 21.65 -0.54
C ASP A 255 37.51 21.12 0.22
N ILE A 256 37.78 20.37 1.28
CA ILE A 256 36.75 19.83 2.17
C ILE A 256 36.93 20.38 3.59
N PRO A 257 35.87 20.40 4.42
CA PRO A 257 35.98 20.84 5.81
C PRO A 257 37.06 20.08 6.58
N ALA A 258 37.82 20.80 7.43
CA ALA A 258 38.84 20.20 8.26
C ALA A 258 38.22 19.22 9.26
N ASP A 259 38.97 18.18 9.62
CA ASP A 259 38.57 17.17 10.61
C ASP A 259 37.25 16.45 10.31
N CYS A 260 36.78 16.44 9.06
CA CYS A 260 35.64 15.62 8.65
C CYS A 260 36.03 14.15 8.48
N LYS A 261 35.05 13.26 8.50
CA LYS A 261 35.20 11.84 8.20
C LYS A 261 34.35 11.47 6.98
N GLU A 262 34.75 10.43 6.28
CA GLU A 262 34.13 10.01 5.04
C GLU A 262 33.43 8.66 5.17
N PHE A 263 32.30 8.51 4.49
CA PHE A 263 31.68 7.23 4.21
C PHE A 263 30.98 7.27 2.84
N VAL A 264 30.55 6.12 2.35
CA VAL A 264 29.90 6.02 1.05
C VAL A 264 28.45 5.57 1.18
N ILE A 265 27.62 6.13 0.31
CA ILE A 265 26.20 5.82 0.19
C ILE A 265 25.98 5.22 -1.19
N THR A 266 25.21 4.14 -1.25
CA THR A 266 24.84 3.50 -2.49
C THR A 266 23.32 3.43 -2.64
N PHE A 267 22.85 3.74 -3.84
CA PHE A 267 21.46 3.61 -4.25
C PHE A 267 21.36 2.74 -5.51
N LEU A 268 20.15 2.33 -5.89
CA LEU A 268 19.90 1.58 -7.12
C LEU A 268 20.74 0.30 -7.24
N SER A 269 20.88 -0.45 -6.15
CA SER A 269 21.72 -1.66 -6.11
C SER A 269 23.16 -1.39 -6.57
N GLY A 270 23.78 -0.32 -6.07
CA GLY A 270 25.17 0.06 -6.35
C GLY A 270 25.39 0.85 -7.64
N LYS A 271 24.35 1.14 -8.41
CA LYS A 271 24.48 1.90 -9.66
C LYS A 271 24.63 3.40 -9.46
N ALA A 272 24.30 3.92 -8.29
CA ALA A 272 24.48 5.31 -7.90
C ALA A 272 25.25 5.39 -6.58
N ILE A 273 26.48 5.89 -6.64
CA ILE A 273 27.38 6.04 -5.49
C ILE A 273 27.43 7.50 -5.11
N ARG A 274 27.34 7.79 -3.79
CA ARG A 274 27.45 9.14 -3.20
C ARG A 274 28.43 9.11 -2.05
N TYR A 275 28.99 10.27 -1.70
CA TYR A 275 29.98 10.39 -0.64
C TYR A 275 29.43 11.27 0.48
N GLY A 276 29.39 10.74 1.68
CA GLY A 276 29.01 11.45 2.89
C GLY A 276 30.23 11.96 3.65
N LEU A 277 30.27 13.25 3.93
CA LEU A 277 31.23 13.83 4.88
C LEU A 277 30.54 14.12 6.19
N ILE A 278 31.03 13.53 7.27
CA ILE A 278 30.56 13.75 8.63
C ILE A 278 31.28 15.01 9.15
N LEU A 279 30.50 16.04 9.51
CA LEU A 279 31.00 17.37 9.81
C LEU A 279 30.94 17.66 11.30
N ARG A 280 31.97 18.35 11.81
CA ARG A 280 31.99 18.91 13.17
C ARG A 280 31.28 20.25 13.25
N ASN A 281 30.60 20.46 14.36
CA ASN A 281 30.08 21.78 14.72
C ASN A 281 31.16 22.61 15.49
N GLU A 282 30.80 23.84 15.82
CA GLU A 282 31.66 24.78 16.54
C GLU A 282 32.13 24.26 17.91
N ASN A 283 31.40 23.31 18.52
CA ASN A 283 31.72 22.69 19.81
C ASN A 283 32.62 21.44 19.64
N GLY A 284 33.07 21.15 18.44
CA GLY A 284 33.91 20.01 18.12
C GLY A 284 33.22 18.65 18.04
N LYS A 285 31.87 18.62 18.15
CA LYS A 285 31.05 17.39 18.03
C LYS A 285 30.59 17.21 16.57
N TYR A 286 30.47 15.96 16.15
CA TYR A 286 29.88 15.64 14.85
C TYR A 286 28.36 15.62 14.97
N ASP A 287 27.66 16.39 14.11
CA ASP A 287 26.19 16.53 14.15
C ASP A 287 25.53 16.67 12.77
N LYS A 288 26.32 16.70 11.70
CA LYS A 288 25.83 16.87 10.32
C LYS A 288 26.52 15.91 9.36
N VAL A 289 25.82 15.63 8.26
CA VAL A 289 26.35 14.89 7.11
C VAL A 289 26.11 15.69 5.84
N ALA A 290 27.18 16.06 5.15
CA ALA A 290 27.12 16.63 3.80
C ALA A 290 27.25 15.53 2.77
N VAL A 291 26.29 15.43 1.84
CA VAL A 291 26.25 14.40 0.81
C VAL A 291 26.66 14.99 -0.54
N TYR A 292 27.67 14.41 -1.16
CA TYR A 292 28.24 14.84 -2.44
C TYR A 292 27.96 13.83 -3.54
N LYS A 293 27.77 14.31 -4.76
CA LYS A 293 27.62 13.46 -5.96
C LYS A 293 28.88 12.64 -6.21
N ASP A 294 30.03 13.29 -6.15
CA ASP A 294 31.37 12.71 -6.33
C ASP A 294 32.44 13.54 -5.61
N LYS A 295 33.68 13.06 -5.62
CA LYS A 295 34.84 13.72 -4.97
C LYS A 295 35.43 14.92 -5.74
N GLN A 296 34.79 15.32 -6.84
CA GLN A 296 35.14 16.52 -7.63
C GLN A 296 34.10 17.63 -7.44
N SER A 297 32.94 17.31 -6.83
CA SER A 297 31.89 18.27 -6.55
C SER A 297 32.33 19.31 -5.53
N VAL A 298 32.23 20.59 -5.86
CA VAL A 298 32.60 21.69 -4.96
C VAL A 298 31.58 21.85 -3.84
N GLU A 299 30.29 21.73 -4.19
CA GLU A 299 29.18 21.84 -3.23
C GLU A 299 28.52 20.51 -2.98
N PRO A 300 28.04 20.25 -1.77
CA PRO A 300 27.23 19.08 -1.51
C PRO A 300 25.89 19.17 -2.23
N LEU A 301 25.32 18.02 -2.59
CA LEU A 301 23.94 17.93 -3.07
C LEU A 301 22.96 18.46 -2.00
N PHE A 302 23.22 18.08 -0.75
CA PHE A 302 22.44 18.53 0.42
C PHE A 302 23.22 18.21 1.72
N ILE A 303 22.75 18.83 2.82
CA ILE A 303 23.29 18.59 4.16
C ILE A 303 22.15 18.04 5.04
N LEU A 304 22.44 16.97 5.76
CA LEU A 304 21.55 16.37 6.75
C LEU A 304 22.00 16.80 8.16
N GLU A 305 21.05 17.24 8.97
CA GLU A 305 21.27 17.58 10.37
C GLU A 305 20.66 16.52 11.28
N ASN A 306 21.27 16.30 12.44
CA ASN A 306 20.86 15.23 13.35
C ASN A 306 19.39 15.37 13.75
N ASP A 307 18.63 14.32 13.47
CA ASP A 307 17.21 14.18 13.75
C ASP A 307 16.29 15.20 13.07
N ILE A 308 16.78 15.90 12.04
CA ILE A 308 15.98 16.82 11.23
C ILE A 308 15.54 16.12 9.95
N PHE A 309 14.23 16.22 9.64
CA PHE A 309 13.66 15.76 8.37
C PHE A 309 14.05 16.72 7.25
N ARG A 310 14.69 16.20 6.22
CA ARG A 310 15.10 16.96 5.03
C ARG A 310 14.27 16.57 3.84
N THR A 311 13.58 17.56 3.25
CA THR A 311 12.82 17.39 2.01
C THR A 311 13.66 17.76 0.80
N HIS A 312 13.20 17.36 -0.39
CA HIS A 312 13.79 17.78 -1.66
C HIS A 312 15.30 17.54 -1.74
N CYS A 313 15.73 16.36 -1.28
CA CYS A 313 17.10 15.91 -1.53
C CYS A 313 17.22 15.54 -3.02
N TYR A 314 17.54 16.54 -3.85
CA TYR A 314 17.68 16.36 -5.28
C TYR A 314 18.97 15.62 -5.63
N ASP A 315 18.86 14.74 -6.60
CA ASP A 315 19.99 13.95 -7.13
C ASP A 315 19.74 13.56 -8.60
N THR A 316 20.78 13.20 -9.32
CA THR A 316 20.66 12.63 -10.68
C THR A 316 21.16 11.20 -10.66
N VAL A 317 20.36 10.26 -11.17
CA VAL A 317 20.69 8.84 -11.14
C VAL A 317 20.62 8.22 -12.53
N PRO A 318 21.45 7.20 -12.83
CA PRO A 318 21.46 6.54 -14.13
C PRO A 318 20.08 5.98 -14.50
N ASN A 319 19.69 6.09 -15.76
CA ASN A 319 18.46 5.51 -16.28
C ASN A 319 18.71 4.39 -17.30
N LYS A 320 17.64 3.67 -17.66
CA LYS A 320 17.72 2.53 -18.60
C LYS A 320 18.09 2.93 -20.03
N ALA A 321 17.93 4.20 -20.39
CA ALA A 321 18.26 4.73 -21.73
C ALA A 321 19.72 5.19 -21.86
N GLY A 322 20.53 5.05 -20.81
CA GLY A 322 21.95 5.45 -20.79
C GLY A 322 22.19 6.91 -20.44
N GLY A 323 21.16 7.64 -20.01
CA GLY A 323 21.24 9.01 -19.46
C GLY A 323 21.05 9.01 -17.94
N GLU A 324 20.65 10.17 -17.41
CA GLU A 324 20.32 10.36 -15.99
C GLU A 324 18.87 10.84 -15.84
N ASP A 325 18.21 10.41 -14.76
CA ASP A 325 16.95 10.99 -14.29
C ASP A 325 17.23 11.92 -13.11
N LEU A 326 16.66 13.12 -13.12
CA LEU A 326 16.58 13.96 -11.92
C LEU A 326 15.52 13.37 -10.99
N ILE A 327 15.92 13.12 -9.76
CA ILE A 327 15.04 12.57 -8.72
C ILE A 327 15.03 13.48 -7.48
N THR A 328 14.00 13.30 -6.67
CA THR A 328 13.93 13.87 -5.32
C THR A 328 13.67 12.75 -4.30
N ARG A 329 14.18 12.94 -3.08
CA ARG A 329 13.96 12.10 -1.90
C ARG A 329 13.68 12.94 -0.68
N ASN A 330 13.07 12.34 0.31
CA ASN A 330 13.11 12.83 1.68
C ASN A 330 14.11 11.99 2.47
N MET A 331 14.84 12.61 3.38
CA MET A 331 15.86 11.92 4.17
C MET A 331 15.84 12.42 5.62
N ARG A 332 16.28 11.54 6.53
CA ARG A 332 16.48 11.91 7.93
C ARG A 332 17.75 11.29 8.47
N LEU A 333 18.63 12.11 9.06
CA LEU A 333 19.75 11.64 9.84
C LEU A 333 19.21 11.21 11.21
N LEU A 334 18.96 9.91 11.36
CA LEU A 334 18.31 9.35 12.55
C LEU A 334 19.22 9.30 13.77
N LYS A 335 20.52 9.11 13.54
CA LYS A 335 21.52 9.06 14.59
C LYS A 335 22.89 9.39 14.03
N ILE A 336 23.66 10.14 14.79
CA ILE A 336 25.08 10.39 14.60
C ILE A 336 25.78 10.33 15.94
N ALA A 337 26.93 9.64 16.01
CA ALA A 337 27.73 9.64 17.21
C ALA A 337 28.55 10.95 17.28
N GLU A 338 28.62 11.58 18.47
CA GLU A 338 29.36 12.84 18.70
C GLU A 338 30.84 12.77 18.37
N ASP A 339 31.43 11.57 18.40
CA ASP A 339 32.81 11.29 18.00
C ASP A 339 32.96 10.93 16.51
N GLY A 340 31.87 10.95 15.76
CA GLY A 340 31.83 10.61 14.34
C GLY A 340 32.08 9.14 14.03
N SER A 341 31.89 8.25 14.99
CA SER A 341 32.15 6.81 14.82
C SER A 341 30.97 6.04 14.23
N TYR A 342 29.77 6.65 14.16
CA TYR A 342 28.56 6.00 13.72
C TYR A 342 27.56 6.99 13.11
N VAL A 343 26.93 6.58 12.00
CA VAL A 343 25.87 7.32 11.32
C VAL A 343 24.77 6.36 10.90
N ARG A 344 23.51 6.75 11.10
CA ARG A 344 22.31 6.07 10.59
C ARG A 344 21.40 7.08 9.90
N ILE A 345 21.03 6.81 8.65
CA ILE A 345 20.16 7.65 7.84
C ILE A 345 19.05 6.78 7.27
N TRP A 346 17.84 7.30 7.25
CA TRP A 346 16.75 6.82 6.41
C TRP A 346 16.63 7.73 5.19
N ALA A 347 16.45 7.12 4.02
CA ALA A 347 16.13 7.78 2.76
C ALA A 347 14.85 7.18 2.18
N SER A 348 13.91 8.01 1.79
CA SER A 348 12.71 7.58 1.08
C SER A 348 13.06 7.05 -0.32
N CYS A 349 12.09 6.45 -0.99
CA CYS A 349 12.20 6.16 -2.42
C CYS A 349 12.60 7.42 -3.21
N GLY A 350 13.35 7.22 -4.28
CA GLY A 350 13.74 8.27 -5.22
C GLY A 350 12.65 8.45 -6.30
N MET A 351 11.97 9.60 -6.31
CA MET A 351 10.94 9.92 -7.27
C MET A 351 11.49 10.74 -8.43
N LYS A 352 11.11 10.42 -9.66
CA LYS A 352 11.41 11.26 -10.83
C LYS A 352 10.75 12.62 -10.70
N CYS A 353 11.53 13.68 -10.89
CA CYS A 353 10.99 15.04 -10.93
C CYS A 353 10.25 15.35 -12.24
N HIS A 354 10.58 14.64 -13.31
CA HIS A 354 10.01 14.83 -14.64
C HIS A 354 9.46 13.51 -15.17
N ASP A 355 8.17 13.25 -14.91
CA ASP A 355 7.46 12.09 -15.43
C ASP A 355 5.98 12.42 -15.61
N ASP A 356 5.61 12.72 -16.85
CA ASP A 356 4.25 13.06 -17.24
C ASP A 356 3.40 11.85 -17.63
N SER A 357 3.95 10.63 -17.49
CA SER A 357 3.34 9.41 -18.02
C SER A 357 2.00 9.05 -17.38
N VAL A 358 1.77 9.51 -16.16
CA VAL A 358 0.55 9.26 -15.38
C VAL A 358 -0.34 10.51 -15.26
N TRP A 359 -0.13 11.50 -16.14
CA TRP A 359 -0.84 12.77 -16.12
C TRP A 359 -1.65 12.98 -17.41
N PHE A 360 -2.89 13.43 -17.26
CA PHE A 360 -3.74 13.79 -18.38
C PHE A 360 -4.51 15.11 -18.10
N PRO A 361 -4.34 16.15 -18.94
CA PRO A 361 -3.35 16.22 -20.02
C PRO A 361 -1.91 16.24 -19.46
N LYS A 362 -0.94 15.76 -20.25
CA LYS A 362 0.47 15.66 -19.84
C LYS A 362 1.09 17.01 -19.43
N SER A 363 0.63 18.11 -20.04
CA SER A 363 1.08 19.47 -19.73
C SER A 363 0.80 19.86 -18.27
N LEU A 364 -0.18 19.26 -17.64
CA LEU A 364 -0.55 19.49 -16.25
C LEU A 364 0.61 19.18 -15.30
N HIS A 365 1.38 18.12 -15.57
CA HIS A 365 2.55 17.77 -14.77
C HIS A 365 3.52 18.95 -14.66
N LYS A 366 3.95 19.48 -15.81
CA LYS A 366 4.92 20.58 -15.81
C LYS A 366 4.37 21.85 -15.12
N GLU A 367 3.10 22.15 -15.37
CA GLU A 367 2.43 23.31 -14.78
C GLU A 367 2.42 23.26 -13.26
N LEU A 368 2.00 22.13 -12.69
CA LEU A 368 1.90 21.97 -11.23
C LEU A 368 3.27 21.84 -10.57
N THR A 369 4.22 21.15 -11.23
CA THR A 369 5.57 20.99 -10.67
C THR A 369 6.40 22.27 -10.75
N ASP A 370 6.17 23.14 -11.72
CA ASP A 370 6.78 24.48 -11.77
C ASP A 370 6.30 25.38 -10.62
N LEU A 371 5.04 25.21 -10.17
CA LEU A 371 4.42 26.00 -9.10
C LEU A 371 4.72 25.47 -7.69
N PHE A 372 4.61 24.16 -7.52
CA PHE A 372 4.61 23.52 -6.19
C PHE A 372 5.80 22.59 -5.97
N GLY A 373 6.71 22.51 -6.93
CA GLY A 373 7.80 21.53 -6.91
C GLY A 373 7.34 20.11 -7.29
N PRO A 374 8.27 19.16 -7.35
CA PRO A 374 7.94 17.78 -7.70
C PRO A 374 7.07 17.12 -6.62
N PRO A 375 6.28 16.08 -6.99
CA PRO A 375 5.50 15.33 -6.04
C PRO A 375 6.35 14.82 -4.87
N GLN A 376 5.77 14.83 -3.67
CA GLN A 376 6.45 14.34 -2.47
C GLN A 376 6.49 12.82 -2.45
N PRO A 377 7.64 12.19 -2.18
CA PRO A 377 7.68 10.76 -1.94
C PRO A 377 6.76 10.39 -0.76
N THR A 378 6.03 9.30 -0.87
CA THR A 378 5.32 8.71 0.26
C THR A 378 5.96 7.38 0.58
N SER A 379 6.53 7.23 1.77
CA SER A 379 7.19 6.01 2.21
C SER A 379 6.17 4.96 2.66
N GLN A 380 6.49 3.72 2.38
CA GLN A 380 5.85 2.55 3.00
C GLN A 380 6.76 1.92 4.06
N MET A 381 7.69 2.68 4.60
CA MET A 381 8.56 2.14 5.64
C MET A 381 7.75 1.49 6.74
N SER A 382 8.10 0.27 7.06
CA SER A 382 7.49 -0.58 8.06
C SER A 382 8.55 -1.29 8.89
N GLY A 383 8.14 -2.12 9.82
CA GLY A 383 9.04 -2.89 10.66
C GLY A 383 8.46 -3.12 12.07
N ASN A 384 9.33 -3.47 13.01
CA ASN A 384 8.94 -3.80 14.39
C ASN A 384 9.13 -2.67 15.40
N ASP A 385 9.44 -1.45 14.96
CA ASP A 385 9.65 -0.27 15.80
C ASP A 385 8.72 0.89 15.46
N ALA A 386 7.67 1.09 16.26
CA ALA A 386 6.66 2.11 16.05
C ALA A 386 7.21 3.53 16.04
N ASP A 387 8.14 3.84 16.96
CA ASP A 387 8.68 5.20 17.10
C ASP A 387 9.53 5.57 15.88
N LEU A 388 10.33 4.62 15.40
CA LEU A 388 11.14 4.81 14.19
C LEU A 388 10.27 5.02 12.95
N ILE A 389 9.24 4.18 12.77
CA ILE A 389 8.35 4.27 11.61
C ILE A 389 7.57 5.58 11.62
N MET A 390 7.00 5.97 12.75
CA MET A 390 6.32 7.26 12.89
C MET A 390 7.26 8.42 12.57
N LYS A 391 8.51 8.35 13.01
CA LYS A 391 9.51 9.38 12.79
C LYS A 391 9.87 9.57 11.31
N CYS A 392 9.86 8.49 10.53
CA CYS A 392 10.12 8.53 9.08
C CYS A 392 8.87 8.92 8.27
N ASN A 393 7.70 8.43 8.66
CA ASN A 393 6.51 8.50 7.83
C ASN A 393 5.61 9.73 8.09
N ASN A 394 5.40 10.14 9.35
CA ASN A 394 4.38 11.15 9.64
C ASN A 394 4.61 12.50 8.94
N GLU A 395 5.84 13.00 8.97
CA GLU A 395 6.15 14.28 8.33
C GLU A 395 6.05 14.20 6.82
N GLN A 396 6.47 13.09 6.25
CA GLN A 396 6.36 12.82 4.82
C GLN A 396 4.91 12.80 4.34
N TRP A 397 4.01 12.15 5.09
CA TRP A 397 2.59 12.15 4.76
C TRP A 397 1.94 13.53 4.88
N ARG A 398 2.36 14.36 5.85
CA ARG A 398 1.92 15.76 5.93
C ARG A 398 2.36 16.58 4.73
N LEU A 399 3.60 16.39 4.30
CA LEU A 399 4.12 17.08 3.10
C LEU A 399 3.39 16.65 1.83
N ALA A 400 3.13 15.35 1.69
CA ALA A 400 2.35 14.82 0.57
C ALA A 400 0.91 15.36 0.59
N ALA A 401 0.27 15.40 1.75
CA ALA A 401 -1.06 15.99 1.95
C ALA A 401 -1.11 17.46 1.55
N LYS A 402 -0.13 18.25 2.01
CA LYS A 402 -0.04 19.67 1.68
C LYS A 402 0.17 19.90 0.19
N TRP A 403 1.11 19.16 -0.42
CA TRP A 403 1.39 19.24 -1.85
C TRP A 403 0.13 18.88 -2.67
N GLN A 404 -0.55 17.81 -2.32
CA GLN A 404 -1.81 17.41 -2.98
C GLN A 404 -2.87 18.50 -2.81
N ALA A 405 -3.07 19.04 -1.61
CA ALA A 405 -4.04 20.09 -1.36
C ALA A 405 -3.73 21.36 -2.18
N ASP A 406 -2.48 21.79 -2.24
CA ASP A 406 -2.06 22.97 -3.04
C ASP A 406 -2.37 22.78 -4.54
N CYS A 407 -2.09 21.58 -5.06
CA CYS A 407 -2.45 21.24 -6.43
C CYS A 407 -3.97 21.29 -6.66
N LEU A 408 -4.76 20.72 -5.76
CA LEU A 408 -6.22 20.70 -5.87
C LEU A 408 -6.81 22.12 -5.79
N HIS A 409 -6.34 22.95 -4.87
CA HIS A 409 -6.74 24.37 -4.79
C HIS A 409 -6.44 25.11 -6.09
N TYR A 410 -5.22 24.97 -6.62
CA TYR A 410 -4.86 25.58 -7.89
C TYR A 410 -5.79 25.16 -9.03
N MET A 411 -6.14 23.87 -9.09
CA MET A 411 -7.04 23.33 -10.11
C MET A 411 -8.44 23.94 -10.00
N ILE A 412 -8.96 24.09 -8.78
CA ILE A 412 -10.25 24.77 -8.56
C ILE A 412 -10.18 26.22 -9.01
N GLU A 413 -9.22 26.98 -8.51
CA GLU A 413 -9.14 28.42 -8.68
C GLU A 413 -8.74 28.85 -10.08
N ASN A 414 -7.84 28.09 -10.74
CA ASN A 414 -7.21 28.51 -12.00
C ASN A 414 -7.67 27.71 -13.22
N LYS A 415 -8.17 26.49 -13.05
CA LYS A 415 -8.73 25.67 -14.13
C LYS A 415 -10.25 25.65 -14.13
N GLY A 416 -10.88 26.15 -13.06
CA GLY A 416 -12.32 26.17 -12.90
C GLY A 416 -12.90 24.76 -12.73
N ILE A 417 -12.20 23.91 -11.99
CA ILE A 417 -12.69 22.56 -11.67
C ILE A 417 -13.94 22.69 -10.80
N GLU A 418 -14.98 21.95 -11.15
CA GLU A 418 -16.29 21.95 -10.49
C GLU A 418 -16.59 20.61 -9.81
N ALA A 419 -15.96 19.51 -10.27
CA ALA A 419 -16.08 18.17 -9.64
C ALA A 419 -14.69 17.59 -9.38
N ILE A 420 -14.47 17.06 -8.17
CA ILE A 420 -13.21 16.43 -7.76
C ILE A 420 -13.50 15.06 -7.18
N PHE A 421 -12.74 14.08 -7.63
CA PHE A 421 -12.65 12.74 -7.09
C PHE A 421 -11.21 12.48 -6.71
N SER A 422 -10.89 12.59 -5.43
CA SER A 422 -9.52 12.45 -4.93
C SER A 422 -9.38 11.26 -3.98
N HIS A 423 -8.18 10.74 -3.93
CA HIS A 423 -7.80 9.64 -3.04
C HIS A 423 -6.57 10.03 -2.22
N TYR A 424 -6.56 9.66 -0.94
CA TYR A 424 -5.43 9.85 -0.03
C TYR A 424 -5.16 8.56 0.75
N HIS A 425 -3.99 7.98 0.57
CA HIS A 425 -3.67 6.60 0.94
C HIS A 425 -3.04 6.45 2.34
N ASN A 426 -2.97 7.53 3.13
CA ASN A 426 -2.24 7.54 4.40
C ASN A 426 -2.75 6.51 5.40
N VAL A 427 -4.07 6.42 5.60
CA VAL A 427 -4.64 5.59 6.67
C VAL A 427 -4.41 4.11 6.38
N ASP A 428 -4.68 3.64 5.17
CA ASP A 428 -4.45 2.25 4.78
C ASP A 428 -3.00 1.84 5.00
N LEU A 429 -2.07 2.58 4.38
CA LEU A 429 -0.64 2.26 4.44
C LEU A 429 -0.07 2.29 5.86
N GLN A 430 -0.48 3.26 6.68
CA GLN A 430 0.00 3.31 8.05
C GLN A 430 -0.65 2.25 8.94
N THR A 431 -1.93 1.94 8.69
CA THR A 431 -2.63 0.89 9.44
C THR A 431 -1.98 -0.48 9.23
N HIS A 432 -1.53 -0.80 8.02
CA HIS A 432 -0.76 -2.01 7.75
C HIS A 432 0.50 -2.13 8.63
N ASN A 433 1.12 -1.01 9.02
CA ASN A 433 2.29 -1.02 9.89
C ASN A 433 1.97 -1.46 11.32
N TYR A 434 0.85 -1.02 11.88
CA TYR A 434 0.57 -1.24 13.30
C TYR A 434 -0.56 -2.25 13.59
N ILE A 435 -1.45 -2.55 12.64
CA ILE A 435 -2.63 -3.38 12.89
C ILE A 435 -2.28 -4.76 13.47
N LYS A 436 -1.23 -5.40 12.97
CA LYS A 436 -0.75 -6.69 13.44
C LYS A 436 -0.17 -6.67 14.87
N TYR A 437 0.18 -5.48 15.37
CA TYR A 437 0.72 -5.27 16.71
C TYR A 437 -0.33 -4.82 17.73
N MET A 438 -1.58 -4.74 17.38
CA MET A 438 -2.67 -4.49 18.34
C MET A 438 -2.77 -5.61 19.38
N LYS A 439 -2.29 -6.82 19.07
CA LYS A 439 -2.01 -7.84 20.06
C LYS A 439 -0.52 -7.93 20.34
N GLU A 440 -0.18 -8.37 21.56
CA GLU A 440 1.21 -8.47 22.02
C GLU A 440 2.07 -9.34 21.10
N ARG A 441 3.25 -8.83 20.75
CA ARG A 441 4.28 -9.57 19.99
C ARG A 441 5.63 -9.35 20.63
N PRO A 442 6.26 -10.40 21.18
CA PRO A 442 7.50 -10.30 21.98
C PRO A 442 8.70 -9.70 21.21
N THR A 443 8.71 -9.82 19.87
CA THR A 443 9.82 -9.37 19.00
C THR A 443 9.69 -7.94 18.53
N SER A 444 8.77 -7.14 19.08
CA SER A 444 8.53 -5.77 18.67
C SER A 444 8.59 -4.80 19.84
N ASN A 445 8.84 -3.52 19.56
CA ASN A 445 8.70 -2.46 20.55
C ASN A 445 7.31 -1.82 20.56
N TYR A 446 6.34 -2.40 19.85
CA TYR A 446 4.96 -2.01 19.93
C TYR A 446 4.35 -2.45 21.25
N SER A 447 3.86 -1.48 22.01
CA SER A 447 2.97 -1.68 23.16
C SER A 447 1.60 -1.14 22.77
N GLU A 448 0.57 -1.47 23.53
CA GLU A 448 -0.79 -0.97 23.29
C GLU A 448 -0.81 0.56 23.18
N ASP A 449 -0.15 1.26 24.11
CA ASP A 449 -0.02 2.73 24.08
C ASP A 449 0.65 3.24 22.80
N LYS A 450 1.70 2.57 22.31
CA LYS A 450 2.40 2.96 21.08
C LYS A 450 1.55 2.72 19.83
N VAL A 451 0.81 1.61 19.78
CA VAL A 451 -0.13 1.32 18.70
C VAL A 451 -1.23 2.38 18.63
N VAL A 452 -1.86 2.68 19.77
CA VAL A 452 -2.89 3.72 19.87
C VAL A 452 -2.33 5.08 19.47
N LYS A 453 -1.15 5.45 19.95
CA LYS A 453 -0.49 6.71 19.60
C LYS A 453 -0.16 6.80 18.10
N PHE A 454 0.26 5.70 17.48
CA PHE A 454 0.54 5.66 16.05
C PHE A 454 -0.76 5.85 15.25
N ALA A 455 -1.80 5.10 15.58
CA ALA A 455 -3.10 5.23 14.95
C ALA A 455 -3.65 6.67 15.09
N GLU A 456 -3.60 7.25 16.30
CA GLU A 456 -4.00 8.65 16.51
C GLU A 456 -3.22 9.63 15.65
N ALA A 457 -1.89 9.46 15.53
CA ALA A 457 -1.05 10.34 14.72
C ALA A 457 -1.43 10.26 13.23
N THR A 458 -1.73 9.06 12.73
CA THR A 458 -2.18 8.81 11.36
C THR A 458 -3.51 9.51 11.06
N TYR A 459 -4.50 9.34 11.95
CA TYR A 459 -5.82 9.94 11.78
C TYR A 459 -5.79 11.46 11.95
N LYS A 460 -4.95 12.00 12.84
CA LYS A 460 -4.74 13.46 12.97
C LYS A 460 -4.14 14.07 11.72
N THR A 461 -3.15 13.42 11.11
CA THR A 461 -2.58 13.85 9.83
C THR A 461 -3.64 13.86 8.72
N THR A 462 -4.54 12.88 8.72
CA THR A 462 -5.67 12.82 7.79
C THR A 462 -6.70 13.92 8.07
N ASP A 463 -7.02 14.20 9.34
CA ASP A 463 -7.91 15.31 9.72
C ASP A 463 -7.31 16.68 9.32
N GLU A 464 -5.98 16.85 9.46
CA GLU A 464 -5.25 18.03 8.97
C GLU A 464 -5.40 18.17 7.44
N TYR A 465 -5.28 17.07 6.68
CA TYR A 465 -5.50 17.06 5.23
C TYR A 465 -6.92 17.49 4.86
N LEU A 466 -7.94 16.94 5.52
CA LEU A 466 -9.32 17.35 5.31
C LEU A 466 -9.55 18.82 5.68
N GLY A 467 -8.83 19.32 6.67
CA GLY A 467 -8.86 20.71 7.10
C GLY A 467 -8.57 21.71 5.98
N TYR A 468 -7.70 21.36 5.03
CA TYR A 468 -7.41 22.21 3.86
C TYR A 468 -8.64 22.50 2.99
N PHE A 469 -9.65 21.64 3.00
CA PHE A 469 -10.84 21.76 2.15
C PHE A 469 -12.09 22.28 2.86
N MET A 470 -12.07 22.39 4.19
CA MET A 470 -13.28 22.71 4.97
C MET A 470 -13.88 24.09 4.70
N HIS A 471 -13.10 25.05 4.20
CA HIS A 471 -13.57 26.37 3.84
C HIS A 471 -14.50 26.35 2.60
N TYR A 472 -14.32 25.37 1.69
CA TYR A 472 -15.18 25.21 0.52
C TYR A 472 -16.64 24.96 0.86
N LEU A 473 -16.96 24.44 2.06
CA LEU A 473 -18.34 24.36 2.52
C LEU A 473 -19.01 25.73 2.63
N ASP A 474 -18.23 26.78 2.93
CA ASP A 474 -18.72 28.16 3.02
C ASP A 474 -18.76 28.85 1.65
N GLU A 475 -18.12 28.25 0.66
CA GLU A 475 -18.07 28.70 -0.75
C GLU A 475 -19.07 27.96 -1.65
N GLY A 476 -19.96 27.15 -1.06
CA GLY A 476 -21.02 26.48 -1.80
C GLY A 476 -20.64 25.11 -2.38
N TRP A 477 -19.54 24.52 -1.93
CA TRP A 477 -19.17 23.15 -2.30
C TRP A 477 -19.84 22.13 -1.39
N THR A 478 -20.20 21.01 -1.98
CA THR A 478 -20.56 19.78 -1.23
C THR A 478 -19.32 18.90 -1.11
N ILE A 479 -19.01 18.48 0.12
CA ILE A 479 -17.89 17.59 0.44
C ILE A 479 -18.46 16.25 0.88
N ILE A 480 -17.98 15.18 0.22
CA ILE A 480 -18.24 13.79 0.60
C ILE A 480 -16.91 13.19 1.03
N LEU A 481 -16.82 12.74 2.27
CA LEU A 481 -15.75 11.91 2.80
C LEU A 481 -16.19 10.46 2.74
N CYS A 482 -15.43 9.62 2.05
CA CYS A 482 -15.68 8.18 1.98
C CYS A 482 -14.39 7.37 2.02
N SER A 483 -14.51 6.11 2.36
CA SER A 483 -13.45 5.09 2.26
C SER A 483 -14.00 3.89 1.48
N ASP A 484 -13.11 3.09 0.98
CA ASP A 484 -13.40 1.82 0.31
C ASP A 484 -13.55 0.66 1.31
N HIS A 485 -12.66 0.54 2.27
CA HIS A 485 -12.68 -0.42 3.36
C HIS A 485 -11.96 0.15 4.58
N ALA A 486 -11.86 -0.65 5.64
CA ALA A 486 -10.91 -0.46 6.71
C ALA A 486 -10.08 -1.74 6.89
N LEU A 487 -9.33 -1.83 7.98
CA LEU A 487 -8.49 -2.98 8.29
C LEU A 487 -8.87 -3.55 9.66
N SER A 488 -8.97 -4.86 9.74
CA SER A 488 -9.23 -5.56 11.00
C SER A 488 -7.98 -6.20 11.58
N CYS A 489 -7.92 -6.28 12.91
CA CYS A 489 -6.99 -7.12 13.64
C CYS A 489 -7.70 -8.42 14.03
N SER A 490 -7.06 -9.54 13.91
CA SER A 490 -7.58 -10.82 14.41
C SER A 490 -7.02 -11.16 15.78
N GLU A 491 -7.83 -11.87 16.57
CA GLU A 491 -7.38 -12.40 17.88
C GLU A 491 -6.29 -13.46 17.71
N HIS A 492 -6.42 -14.28 16.67
CA HIS A 492 -5.45 -15.30 16.32
C HIS A 492 -4.61 -14.89 15.11
N ASP A 493 -3.46 -15.50 14.92
CA ASP A 493 -2.68 -15.30 13.68
C ASP A 493 -3.48 -15.84 12.50
N GLY A 494 -3.50 -15.07 11.42
CA GLY A 494 -4.36 -15.27 10.27
C GLY A 494 -4.31 -16.70 9.72
N SER A 495 -5.32 -17.09 8.97
CA SER A 495 -5.46 -18.43 8.43
C SER A 495 -4.24 -18.87 7.62
N LYS A 496 -3.61 -19.96 8.03
CA LYS A 496 -2.52 -20.62 7.29
C LYS A 496 -3.00 -21.26 5.97
N ILE A 497 -4.30 -21.28 5.73
CA ILE A 497 -4.94 -21.90 4.56
C ILE A 497 -5.33 -20.86 3.53
N MET A 498 -5.74 -19.68 3.98
CA MET A 498 -6.22 -18.57 3.14
C MET A 498 -5.18 -17.46 3.12
N GLY A 499 -4.03 -17.71 2.50
CA GLY A 499 -2.97 -16.72 2.40
C GLY A 499 -3.33 -15.54 1.47
N ASN A 500 -2.85 -14.35 1.79
CA ASN A 500 -2.88 -13.22 0.89
C ASN A 500 -1.57 -13.17 0.10
N THR A 501 -1.59 -13.54 -1.17
CA THR A 501 -0.41 -13.55 -2.03
C THR A 501 -0.67 -12.81 -3.34
N ASN A 502 0.38 -12.30 -3.96
CA ASN A 502 0.31 -11.77 -5.31
C ASN A 502 0.37 -12.93 -6.31
N GLY A 503 -0.63 -13.06 -7.17
CA GLY A 503 -0.74 -14.12 -8.15
C GLY A 503 -1.33 -15.43 -7.60
N VAL A 504 -0.96 -16.56 -8.17
CA VAL A 504 -1.50 -17.87 -7.79
C VAL A 504 -0.93 -18.33 -6.46
N ASN A 505 -1.83 -18.62 -5.50
CA ASN A 505 -1.49 -19.17 -4.19
C ASN A 505 -1.75 -20.67 -4.18
N ALA A 506 -0.69 -21.45 -4.10
CA ALA A 506 -0.78 -22.90 -4.12
C ALA A 506 -1.03 -23.54 -2.74
N ASP A 507 -0.62 -22.86 -1.65
CA ASP A 507 -0.61 -23.46 -0.31
C ASP A 507 -1.97 -23.88 0.24
N PRO A 508 -3.04 -23.08 0.12
CA PRO A 508 -4.33 -23.43 0.70
C PRO A 508 -4.88 -24.74 0.17
N LEU A 509 -4.92 -24.88 -1.14
CA LEU A 509 -5.52 -26.02 -1.82
C LEU A 509 -4.55 -27.21 -1.97
N ARG A 510 -3.23 -26.95 -1.87
CA ARG A 510 -2.22 -28.02 -1.84
C ARG A 510 -2.38 -28.92 -0.63
N LYS A 511 -2.60 -28.34 0.54
CA LYS A 511 -2.82 -29.10 1.79
C LYS A 511 -4.07 -29.99 1.72
N LEU A 512 -5.04 -29.58 0.91
CA LEU A 512 -6.27 -30.32 0.63
C LEU A 512 -6.15 -31.26 -0.59
N GLY A 513 -5.01 -31.26 -1.29
CA GLY A 513 -4.75 -32.11 -2.44
C GLY A 513 -5.39 -31.68 -3.76
N TYR A 514 -5.87 -30.43 -3.85
CA TYR A 514 -6.45 -29.87 -5.09
C TYR A 514 -5.41 -29.23 -6.00
N THR A 515 -4.41 -28.60 -5.41
CA THR A 515 -3.26 -28.04 -6.14
C THR A 515 -2.06 -28.93 -5.94
N VAL A 516 -1.41 -29.34 -7.02
CA VAL A 516 -0.23 -30.21 -7.01
C VAL A 516 0.97 -29.44 -7.53
N LEU A 517 2.11 -29.65 -6.89
CA LEU A 517 3.36 -29.02 -7.29
C LEU A 517 4.24 -29.97 -8.08
N LYS A 518 5.04 -29.41 -8.97
CA LYS A 518 6.13 -30.15 -9.61
C LYS A 518 7.12 -30.63 -8.57
N ARG A 519 7.80 -31.72 -8.87
CA ARG A 519 8.88 -32.25 -8.04
C ARG A 519 10.18 -32.25 -8.83
N ASP A 520 11.29 -32.02 -8.14
CA ASP A 520 12.63 -32.12 -8.70
C ASP A 520 13.03 -33.63 -8.85
N GLU A 521 14.24 -33.87 -9.38
CA GLU A 521 14.78 -35.22 -9.58
C GLU A 521 14.96 -36.00 -8.27
N ASP A 522 15.12 -35.32 -7.14
CA ASP A 522 15.24 -35.87 -5.81
C ASP A 522 13.85 -36.13 -5.14
N GLY A 523 12.74 -35.74 -5.82
CA GLY A 523 11.38 -35.89 -5.34
C GLY A 523 10.90 -34.78 -4.42
N ASN A 524 11.66 -33.69 -4.24
CA ASN A 524 11.26 -32.51 -3.45
C ASN A 524 10.29 -31.66 -4.24
N GLU A 525 9.33 -31.01 -3.54
CA GLU A 525 8.41 -30.07 -4.16
C GLU A 525 9.12 -28.79 -4.61
N MET A 526 8.84 -28.41 -5.85
CA MET A 526 9.28 -27.15 -6.46
C MET A 526 8.23 -26.07 -6.23
N ALA A 527 8.62 -24.79 -6.40
CA ALA A 527 7.69 -23.67 -6.34
C ALA A 527 6.93 -23.44 -7.66
N GLU A 528 6.58 -24.52 -8.32
CA GLU A 528 5.85 -24.51 -9.59
C GLU A 528 4.66 -25.46 -9.52
N ILE A 529 3.51 -24.99 -10.00
CA ILE A 529 2.29 -25.79 -10.10
C ILE A 529 2.44 -26.82 -11.23
N ASP A 530 2.10 -28.08 -10.93
CA ASP A 530 1.89 -29.12 -11.94
C ASP A 530 0.45 -29.03 -12.43
N TRP A 531 0.25 -28.24 -13.47
CA TRP A 531 -1.08 -28.02 -14.04
C TRP A 531 -1.73 -29.30 -14.60
N SER A 532 -0.93 -30.31 -14.95
CA SER A 532 -1.44 -31.59 -15.41
C SER A 532 -2.12 -32.43 -14.32
N LYS A 533 -1.94 -32.05 -13.06
CA LYS A 533 -2.49 -32.74 -11.87
C LYS A 533 -3.33 -31.81 -10.98
N THR A 534 -3.28 -30.52 -11.20
CA THR A 534 -3.99 -29.51 -10.40
C THR A 534 -5.43 -29.41 -10.85
N ARG A 535 -6.37 -29.72 -9.97
CA ARG A 535 -7.81 -29.63 -10.23
C ARG A 535 -8.40 -28.26 -9.90
N ALA A 536 -7.88 -27.59 -8.87
CA ALA A 536 -8.29 -26.26 -8.47
C ALA A 536 -7.09 -25.48 -7.92
N PHE A 537 -7.14 -24.16 -8.03
CA PHE A 537 -6.10 -23.27 -7.55
C PHE A 537 -6.72 -21.97 -7.03
N GLN A 538 -6.03 -21.31 -6.10
CA GLN A 538 -6.43 -20.04 -5.53
C GLN A 538 -5.57 -18.94 -6.11
N THR A 539 -6.20 -17.87 -6.56
CA THR A 539 -5.55 -16.59 -6.81
C THR A 539 -5.54 -15.77 -5.52
N ARG A 540 -5.17 -14.51 -5.61
CA ARG A 540 -5.12 -13.62 -4.45
C ARG A 540 -6.47 -13.61 -3.71
N SER A 541 -6.40 -13.53 -2.39
CA SER A 541 -7.54 -13.32 -1.47
C SER A 541 -8.60 -14.41 -1.52
N ASN A 542 -9.75 -14.11 -2.09
CA ASN A 542 -11.00 -14.87 -1.92
C ASN A 542 -11.31 -15.81 -3.09
N SER A 543 -10.51 -15.74 -4.16
CA SER A 543 -10.86 -16.32 -5.46
C SER A 543 -10.25 -17.71 -5.68
N ILE A 544 -11.10 -18.74 -5.78
CA ILE A 544 -10.71 -20.11 -6.16
C ILE A 544 -11.27 -20.42 -7.53
N TYR A 545 -10.43 -20.98 -8.41
CA TYR A 545 -10.78 -21.39 -9.75
C TYR A 545 -10.58 -22.89 -9.94
N ILE A 546 -11.51 -23.50 -10.65
CA ILE A 546 -11.38 -24.88 -11.14
C ILE A 546 -10.51 -24.84 -12.40
N ASN A 547 -9.52 -25.72 -12.51
CA ASN A 547 -8.70 -25.88 -13.71
C ASN A 547 -9.50 -26.58 -14.82
N LEU A 548 -10.31 -25.83 -15.54
CA LEU A 548 -11.43 -26.32 -16.35
C LEU A 548 -11.02 -26.54 -17.81
N LYS A 549 -11.31 -27.72 -18.36
CA LYS A 549 -11.16 -27.99 -19.79
C LYS A 549 -12.04 -27.05 -20.63
N GLY A 550 -11.46 -26.52 -21.69
CA GLY A 550 -12.14 -25.63 -22.62
C GLY A 550 -12.16 -24.16 -22.20
N ARG A 551 -11.82 -23.86 -20.95
CA ARG A 551 -11.60 -22.50 -20.46
C ARG A 551 -10.10 -22.25 -20.22
N ASP A 552 -9.47 -23.08 -19.44
CA ASP A 552 -8.07 -22.89 -19.06
C ASP A 552 -7.16 -23.68 -20.03
N PRO A 553 -6.02 -23.11 -20.47
CA PRO A 553 -5.13 -23.75 -21.45
C PRO A 553 -4.63 -25.12 -21.06
N GLN A 554 -4.45 -25.35 -19.76
CA GLN A 554 -4.01 -26.61 -19.18
C GLN A 554 -5.10 -27.28 -18.33
N GLY A 555 -6.38 -26.98 -18.65
CA GLY A 555 -7.53 -27.50 -17.92
C GLY A 555 -7.63 -29.02 -17.95
N ILE A 556 -7.88 -29.62 -16.80
CA ILE A 556 -8.01 -31.10 -16.65
C ILE A 556 -9.38 -31.54 -16.15
N VAL A 557 -10.15 -30.65 -15.52
CA VAL A 557 -11.49 -30.95 -15.00
C VAL A 557 -12.51 -30.80 -16.13
N ASN A 558 -13.36 -31.82 -16.33
CA ASN A 558 -14.41 -31.70 -17.34
C ASN A 558 -15.53 -30.76 -16.84
N PRO A 559 -16.21 -30.02 -17.73
CA PRO A 559 -17.30 -29.14 -17.34
C PRO A 559 -18.42 -29.80 -16.53
N GLU A 560 -18.74 -31.04 -16.86
CA GLU A 560 -19.77 -31.84 -16.17
C GLU A 560 -19.39 -32.19 -14.71
N ASP A 561 -18.07 -32.27 -14.39
CA ASP A 561 -17.57 -32.62 -13.05
C ASP A 561 -17.37 -31.38 -12.18
N LYS A 562 -17.50 -30.16 -12.74
CA LYS A 562 -17.19 -28.89 -12.09
C LYS A 562 -17.97 -28.68 -10.79
N TYR A 563 -19.29 -28.85 -10.86
CA TYR A 563 -20.15 -28.57 -9.71
C TYR A 563 -19.87 -29.51 -8.51
N GLU A 564 -19.71 -30.79 -8.79
CA GLU A 564 -19.40 -31.77 -7.76
C GLU A 564 -18.04 -31.50 -7.09
N LEU A 565 -17.05 -31.07 -7.88
CA LEU A 565 -15.74 -30.68 -7.38
C LEU A 565 -15.82 -29.41 -6.52
N GLU A 566 -16.61 -28.42 -6.90
CA GLU A 566 -16.86 -27.21 -6.13
C GLU A 566 -17.48 -27.54 -4.77
N GLU A 567 -18.52 -28.37 -4.74
CA GLU A 567 -19.16 -28.87 -3.50
C GLU A 567 -18.16 -29.57 -2.58
N GLN A 568 -17.28 -30.39 -3.15
CA GLN A 568 -16.24 -31.10 -2.38
C GLN A 568 -15.26 -30.09 -1.78
N ILE A 569 -14.78 -29.12 -2.56
CA ILE A 569 -13.84 -28.08 -2.09
C ILE A 569 -14.48 -27.26 -0.96
N ILE A 570 -15.73 -26.82 -1.14
CA ILE A 570 -16.47 -26.03 -0.13
C ILE A 570 -16.61 -26.85 1.18
N THR A 571 -16.95 -28.13 1.05
CA THR A 571 -17.07 -29.03 2.20
C THR A 571 -15.75 -29.20 2.94
N ASP A 572 -14.67 -29.42 2.21
CA ASP A 572 -13.33 -29.60 2.79
C ASP A 572 -12.84 -28.31 3.46
N LEU A 573 -13.08 -27.14 2.85
CA LEU A 573 -12.74 -25.85 3.43
C LEU A 573 -13.46 -25.61 4.77
N TYR A 574 -14.74 -25.96 4.88
CA TYR A 574 -15.48 -25.90 6.14
C TYR A 574 -15.00 -26.93 7.17
N GLY A 575 -14.39 -28.02 6.71
CA GLY A 575 -13.81 -29.05 7.54
C GLY A 575 -12.49 -28.66 8.20
N VAL A 576 -11.77 -27.69 7.61
CA VAL A 576 -10.48 -27.25 8.14
C VAL A 576 -10.69 -26.35 9.36
N LYS A 577 -10.06 -26.75 10.46
CA LYS A 577 -10.15 -26.06 11.74
C LYS A 577 -8.76 -25.74 12.28
N ASP A 578 -8.70 -24.69 13.04
CA ASP A 578 -7.56 -24.38 13.87
C ASP A 578 -7.35 -25.51 14.92
N PRO A 579 -6.18 -26.14 14.94
CA PRO A 579 -5.90 -27.24 15.88
C PRO A 579 -5.88 -26.77 17.34
N GLU A 580 -5.63 -25.51 17.62
CA GLU A 580 -5.55 -24.96 18.98
C GLU A 580 -6.93 -24.60 19.52
N THR A 581 -7.76 -23.98 18.71
CA THR A 581 -9.06 -23.43 19.15
C THR A 581 -10.25 -24.31 18.73
N GLY A 582 -10.08 -25.19 17.73
CA GLY A 582 -11.16 -25.96 17.12
C GLY A 582 -12.11 -25.12 16.24
N LYS A 583 -11.88 -23.82 16.07
CA LYS A 583 -12.68 -22.92 15.24
C LYS A 583 -12.39 -23.12 13.75
N ARG A 584 -13.36 -22.80 12.91
CA ARG A 584 -13.19 -22.83 11.45
C ARG A 584 -12.43 -21.62 10.98
N PHE A 585 -11.55 -21.79 10.00
CA PHE A 585 -10.88 -20.67 9.32
C PHE A 585 -11.79 -19.99 8.31
N VAL A 586 -12.65 -20.74 7.61
CA VAL A 586 -13.56 -20.23 6.59
C VAL A 586 -14.94 -20.01 7.20
N SER A 587 -15.41 -18.75 7.18
CA SER A 587 -16.77 -18.40 7.63
C SER A 587 -17.80 -18.65 6.54
N LEU A 588 -17.46 -18.35 5.29
CA LEU A 588 -18.36 -18.46 4.15
C LEU A 588 -17.58 -18.91 2.89
N ALA A 589 -18.13 -19.87 2.18
CA ALA A 589 -17.67 -20.27 0.84
C ALA A 589 -18.90 -20.45 -0.05
N LEU A 590 -18.89 -19.77 -1.21
CA LEU A 590 -20.03 -19.71 -2.12
C LEU A 590 -19.62 -20.13 -3.53
N HIS A 591 -20.50 -20.89 -4.17
CA HIS A 591 -20.45 -21.01 -5.63
C HIS A 591 -20.59 -19.67 -6.33
N ASN A 592 -20.02 -19.53 -7.49
CA ASN A 592 -20.15 -18.35 -8.35
C ASN A 592 -21.61 -17.85 -8.49
N LYS A 593 -22.55 -18.77 -8.74
CA LYS A 593 -23.97 -18.44 -8.89
C LYS A 593 -24.62 -17.86 -7.64
N ASP A 594 -24.12 -18.21 -6.44
CA ASP A 594 -24.64 -17.76 -5.14
C ASP A 594 -23.89 -16.50 -4.65
N ALA A 595 -22.66 -16.33 -5.10
CA ALA A 595 -21.84 -15.15 -4.79
C ALA A 595 -22.41 -13.85 -5.42
N VAL A 596 -23.34 -13.94 -6.35
CA VAL A 596 -24.12 -12.82 -6.91
C VAL A 596 -24.79 -12.01 -5.79
N LEU A 597 -25.20 -12.65 -4.67
CA LEU A 597 -25.76 -11.95 -3.50
C LEU A 597 -24.78 -10.97 -2.84
N LEU A 598 -23.50 -11.16 -3.07
CA LEU A 598 -22.42 -10.29 -2.57
C LEU A 598 -21.80 -9.43 -3.68
N GLY A 599 -22.40 -9.41 -4.88
CA GLY A 599 -21.86 -8.70 -6.02
C GLY A 599 -20.65 -9.38 -6.70
N LEU A 600 -20.46 -10.70 -6.45
CA LEU A 600 -19.31 -11.49 -6.88
C LEU A 600 -19.75 -12.75 -7.64
N GLY A 601 -20.37 -12.59 -8.81
CA GLY A 601 -20.82 -13.71 -9.63
C GLY A 601 -20.53 -13.52 -11.12
N GLY A 602 -20.94 -14.47 -11.92
CA GLY A 602 -20.79 -14.39 -13.37
C GLY A 602 -19.37 -14.72 -13.87
N PRO A 603 -19.09 -14.52 -15.17
CA PRO A 603 -17.91 -15.07 -15.84
C PRO A 603 -16.59 -14.38 -15.46
N LEU A 604 -16.65 -13.16 -14.90
CA LEU A 604 -15.46 -12.38 -14.51
C LEU A 604 -14.99 -12.70 -13.09
N CYS A 605 -15.85 -13.30 -12.28
CA CYS A 605 -15.55 -13.66 -10.90
C CYS A 605 -15.05 -15.11 -10.75
N ALA A 606 -14.65 -15.46 -9.54
CA ALA A 606 -14.16 -16.80 -9.21
C ALA A 606 -15.23 -17.89 -9.33
N ASP A 607 -14.82 -19.13 -9.49
CA ASP A 607 -15.72 -20.30 -9.43
C ASP A 607 -16.25 -20.51 -8.02
N ILE A 608 -15.38 -20.30 -7.02
CA ILE A 608 -15.75 -20.32 -5.59
C ILE A 608 -15.18 -19.06 -4.95
N THR A 609 -16.01 -18.32 -4.23
CA THR A 609 -15.60 -17.18 -3.42
C THR A 609 -15.60 -17.55 -1.95
N THR A 610 -14.52 -17.22 -1.23
CA THR A 610 -14.34 -17.63 0.17
C THR A 610 -14.10 -16.42 1.07
N PHE A 611 -14.54 -16.49 2.32
CA PHE A 611 -14.30 -15.48 3.34
C PHE A 611 -13.77 -16.13 4.61
N VAL A 612 -12.75 -15.51 5.17
CA VAL A 612 -12.12 -15.94 6.42
C VAL A 612 -12.99 -15.50 7.60
N ALA A 613 -13.03 -16.30 8.65
CA ALA A 613 -13.73 -15.94 9.87
C ALA A 613 -13.06 -14.75 10.56
N ASP A 614 -13.86 -13.94 11.26
CA ASP A 614 -13.43 -12.70 11.90
C ASP A 614 -12.23 -12.92 12.84
N ASP A 615 -12.21 -14.02 13.58
CA ASP A 615 -11.12 -14.42 14.48
C ASP A 615 -9.75 -14.60 13.78
N TYR A 616 -9.74 -14.78 12.46
CA TYR A 616 -8.55 -15.05 11.64
C TYR A 616 -8.33 -14.03 10.53
N SER A 617 -9.21 -13.05 10.36
CA SER A 617 -9.04 -11.98 9.38
C SER A 617 -8.11 -10.90 9.92
N CYS A 618 -6.96 -10.72 9.31
CA CYS A 618 -6.00 -9.67 9.68
C CYS A 618 -5.60 -8.86 8.45
N GLY A 619 -5.66 -7.53 8.56
CA GLY A 619 -5.54 -6.64 7.42
C GLY A 619 -6.90 -6.48 6.72
N HIS A 620 -6.91 -6.56 5.40
CA HIS A 620 -8.12 -6.52 4.57
C HIS A 620 -8.06 -7.55 3.44
N GLY A 621 -9.15 -7.70 2.69
CA GLY A 621 -9.21 -8.53 1.47
C GLY A 621 -9.68 -9.96 1.67
N THR A 622 -9.73 -10.49 2.88
CA THR A 622 -10.12 -11.88 3.13
C THR A 622 -11.43 -12.03 3.90
N GLY A 623 -11.83 -11.01 4.65
CA GLY A 623 -13.08 -10.99 5.42
C GLY A 623 -14.25 -10.33 4.66
N LEU A 624 -15.46 -10.51 5.18
CA LEU A 624 -16.63 -9.76 4.73
C LEU A 624 -16.47 -8.27 5.08
N SER A 625 -17.02 -7.39 4.26
CA SER A 625 -16.96 -5.93 4.47
C SER A 625 -17.57 -5.46 5.80
N THR A 626 -18.34 -6.30 6.46
CA THR A 626 -18.93 -6.05 7.78
C THR A 626 -18.21 -6.74 8.93
N ALA A 627 -17.11 -7.45 8.66
CA ALA A 627 -16.34 -8.15 9.68
C ALA A 627 -15.83 -7.20 10.76
N CYS A 628 -15.98 -7.63 12.00
CA CYS A 628 -15.49 -6.92 13.18
C CYS A 628 -14.39 -7.76 13.83
N GLY A 629 -13.20 -7.18 13.93
CA GLY A 629 -12.04 -7.84 14.50
C GLY A 629 -11.81 -7.50 15.97
N TYR A 630 -10.64 -7.90 16.44
CA TYR A 630 -10.17 -7.64 17.80
C TYR A 630 -9.99 -6.13 18.05
N ASN A 631 -10.19 -5.69 19.29
CA ASN A 631 -10.08 -4.29 19.72
C ASN A 631 -10.92 -3.31 18.90
N ASP A 632 -12.15 -3.68 18.58
CA ASP A 632 -13.10 -2.82 17.84
C ASP A 632 -12.64 -2.42 16.42
N THR A 633 -11.70 -3.13 15.85
CA THR A 633 -11.34 -2.97 14.44
C THR A 633 -12.42 -3.54 13.53
N SER A 634 -12.56 -3.01 12.32
CA SER A 634 -13.55 -3.49 11.36
C SER A 634 -13.03 -3.39 9.92
N LEU A 635 -13.71 -4.06 8.99
CA LEU A 635 -13.49 -3.90 7.56
C LEU A 635 -14.47 -2.89 6.93
N SER A 636 -15.41 -2.36 7.71
CA SER A 636 -16.41 -1.42 7.21
C SER A 636 -15.78 -0.06 6.85
N PRO A 637 -16.09 0.51 5.69
CA PRO A 637 -15.66 1.85 5.32
C PRO A 637 -16.51 2.95 5.99
N ILE A 638 -16.05 4.21 5.87
CA ILE A 638 -16.70 5.41 6.41
C ILE A 638 -17.45 6.19 5.33
N PHE A 639 -18.51 6.93 5.74
CA PHE A 639 -19.20 7.91 4.89
C PHE A 639 -19.74 9.09 5.69
N ILE A 640 -19.40 10.32 5.23
CA ILE A 640 -19.94 11.57 5.74
C ILE A 640 -20.11 12.53 4.56
N ALA A 641 -21.23 13.23 4.46
CA ALA A 641 -21.46 14.24 3.44
C ALA A 641 -21.97 15.54 4.04
N ALA A 642 -21.50 16.69 3.55
CA ALA A 642 -21.95 18.02 4.02
C ALA A 642 -21.92 19.04 2.87
N GLY A 643 -22.75 20.05 2.98
CA GLY A 643 -22.84 21.16 2.01
C GLY A 643 -24.16 21.21 1.26
N PRO A 644 -24.27 22.03 0.19
CA PRO A 644 -25.49 22.19 -0.59
C PRO A 644 -26.06 20.84 -1.06
N GLY A 645 -27.38 20.68 -0.97
CA GLY A 645 -28.08 19.44 -1.31
C GLY A 645 -28.04 18.34 -0.22
N ILE A 646 -27.29 18.53 0.85
CA ILE A 646 -27.21 17.59 1.98
C ILE A 646 -27.95 18.17 3.19
N LYS A 647 -28.64 17.33 3.96
CA LYS A 647 -29.26 17.70 5.24
C LYS A 647 -28.19 18.08 6.27
N GLU A 648 -28.40 19.16 6.98
CA GLU A 648 -27.51 19.57 8.07
C GLU A 648 -27.84 18.79 9.36
N ASN A 649 -26.80 18.49 10.14
CA ASN A 649 -26.88 17.80 11.42
C ASN A 649 -27.81 16.57 11.40
N CYS A 650 -27.76 15.81 10.31
CA CYS A 650 -28.63 14.65 10.09
C CYS A 650 -27.91 13.36 10.47
N ARG A 651 -28.51 12.60 11.36
CA ARG A 651 -28.07 11.24 11.70
C ARG A 651 -29.14 10.27 11.27
N THR A 652 -28.73 9.22 10.56
CA THR A 652 -29.63 8.19 10.06
C THR A 652 -29.17 6.80 10.48
N ASN A 653 -30.13 5.90 10.73
CA ASN A 653 -29.88 4.48 10.91
C ASN A 653 -30.05 3.66 9.62
N ARG A 654 -30.48 4.31 8.53
CA ARG A 654 -30.60 3.65 7.22
C ARG A 654 -29.23 3.42 6.63
N TRP A 655 -29.06 2.26 6.03
CA TRP A 655 -27.84 1.92 5.33
C TRP A 655 -27.63 2.82 4.10
N ILE A 656 -26.41 3.26 3.90
CA ILE A 656 -25.87 3.81 2.68
C ILE A 656 -24.85 2.79 2.21
N ARG A 657 -24.92 2.35 0.97
CA ARG A 657 -24.02 1.34 0.40
C ARG A 657 -22.96 2.03 -0.47
N GLU A 658 -21.82 1.41 -0.67
CA GLU A 658 -20.81 1.95 -1.59
C GLU A 658 -21.37 2.21 -2.99
N VAL A 659 -22.18 1.32 -3.53
CA VAL A 659 -22.86 1.50 -4.83
C VAL A 659 -23.79 2.72 -4.87
N ASP A 660 -24.20 3.26 -3.72
CA ASP A 660 -25.08 4.42 -3.64
C ASP A 660 -24.32 5.76 -3.77
N VAL A 661 -22.99 5.75 -3.71
CA VAL A 661 -22.20 6.98 -3.73
C VAL A 661 -22.23 7.65 -5.12
N ALA A 662 -21.92 6.94 -6.19
CA ALA A 662 -21.97 7.49 -7.55
C ALA A 662 -23.33 8.10 -7.91
N PRO A 663 -24.49 7.40 -7.74
CA PRO A 663 -25.78 7.99 -8.07
C PRO A 663 -26.18 9.14 -7.12
N THR A 664 -25.67 9.17 -5.88
CA THR A 664 -25.84 10.33 -4.99
C THR A 664 -25.08 11.55 -5.54
N VAL A 665 -23.86 11.38 -6.01
CA VAL A 665 -23.08 12.44 -6.65
C VAL A 665 -23.77 12.92 -7.94
N SER A 666 -24.32 12.01 -8.75
CA SER A 666 -25.08 12.36 -9.95
C SER A 666 -26.24 13.32 -9.63
N VAL A 667 -27.04 12.98 -8.62
CA VAL A 667 -28.18 13.82 -8.20
C VAL A 667 -27.71 15.18 -7.69
N LEU A 668 -26.63 15.23 -6.88
CA LEU A 668 -26.07 16.49 -6.36
C LEU A 668 -25.54 17.42 -7.45
N LEU A 669 -25.03 16.86 -8.54
CA LEU A 669 -24.50 17.60 -9.69
C LEU A 669 -25.56 17.84 -10.79
N GLY A 670 -26.72 17.22 -10.71
CA GLY A 670 -27.77 17.31 -11.75
C GLY A 670 -27.37 16.65 -13.06
N VAL A 671 -26.58 15.58 -13.02
CA VAL A 671 -26.14 14.81 -14.19
C VAL A 671 -26.80 13.42 -14.21
N ASP A 672 -26.70 12.72 -15.34
CA ASP A 672 -27.18 11.36 -15.45
C ASP A 672 -26.45 10.43 -14.47
N ILE A 673 -27.12 9.36 -14.08
CA ILE A 673 -26.54 8.26 -13.33
C ILE A 673 -25.71 7.40 -14.29
N PRO A 674 -24.53 6.88 -13.90
CA PRO A 674 -23.75 5.96 -14.73
C PRO A 674 -24.62 4.81 -15.28
N GLU A 675 -24.40 4.42 -16.55
CA GLU A 675 -25.33 3.56 -17.29
C GLU A 675 -25.60 2.21 -16.61
N GLU A 676 -24.58 1.58 -16.07
CA GLU A 676 -24.69 0.26 -15.43
C GLU A 676 -24.93 0.32 -13.91
N CYS A 677 -25.15 1.50 -13.34
CA CYS A 677 -25.26 1.71 -11.91
C CYS A 677 -26.34 0.84 -11.25
N GLU A 678 -25.97 0.09 -10.22
CA GLU A 678 -26.86 -0.79 -9.42
C GLU A 678 -27.28 -0.13 -8.10
N GLY A 679 -26.66 1.01 -7.76
CA GLY A 679 -26.98 1.78 -6.58
C GLY A 679 -28.19 2.69 -6.75
N ALA A 680 -28.58 3.33 -5.65
CA ALA A 680 -29.63 4.35 -5.63
C ALA A 680 -29.13 5.58 -4.87
N PRO A 681 -29.55 6.80 -5.24
CA PRO A 681 -29.22 7.99 -4.47
C PRO A 681 -29.59 7.83 -3.01
N ALA A 682 -28.72 8.27 -2.11
CA ALA A 682 -28.94 8.19 -0.67
C ALA A 682 -29.97 9.25 -0.20
N TYR A 683 -31.22 9.15 -0.63
CA TYR A 683 -32.29 10.13 -0.39
C TYR A 683 -32.47 10.50 1.09
N GLN A 684 -32.12 9.58 2.01
CA GLN A 684 -32.24 9.83 3.45
C GLN A 684 -31.34 10.97 3.94
N ILE A 685 -30.28 11.30 3.20
CA ILE A 685 -29.37 12.40 3.55
C ILE A 685 -29.53 13.64 2.65
N LEU A 686 -30.26 13.52 1.54
CA LEU A 686 -30.47 14.64 0.60
C LEU A 686 -31.50 15.63 1.16
N SER A 687 -31.25 16.92 0.96
CA SER A 687 -32.19 17.96 1.38
C SER A 687 -33.41 18.04 0.44
N GLU A 688 -34.56 18.48 0.96
CA GLU A 688 -35.76 18.66 0.15
C GLU A 688 -35.71 19.90 -0.78
N LYS A 689 -34.61 20.67 -0.70
CA LYS A 689 -34.41 21.90 -1.45
C LYS A 689 -33.43 21.70 -2.62
N MET A 690 -33.49 20.56 -3.28
CA MET A 690 -32.71 20.31 -4.50
C MET A 690 -33.44 20.79 -5.72
#